data_aa9cfeb6521caacb6d554b329c0fcfd9
#
_entry.id   aa9cfeb6521caacb6d554b329c0fcfd9
#
_cell.length_a   1.000
_cell.length_b   1.000
_cell.length_c   1.000
_cell.angle_alpha   90.00
_cell.angle_beta   90.00
_cell.angle_gamma   90.00
#
_symmetry.space_group_name_H-M   'P 1'
#
loop_
_entity.id
_entity.type
_entity.pdbx_description
1 polymer ?
#
loop_
_entity_poly.entity_id
_entity_poly.type
_entity_poly.pdbx_seq_one_letter_code
_entity_poly.pdbx_strand_id
1 'polypeptide(L)'
;MPAWPGNAYPLGATYDGAGTNFALFSEVADQVELCLFDNNGREQRVRLTEMDGFVHHCYLPNVVPGQQYGYRVHGPYDPGQGLRCNPNKLLLDPYAKAVTGQVDWDESLFGYEFGHPDQRNDADSAAHMCKGVVINPFFDWANDRPPRIPYNETVIYEAHVKGLTYRHPAVPEELRGTYAGIAHPAVIEHLTRLGVNAIELMPVHQFLTDKVLQDRGLRNYWGYNTIGFFAPHAEYAATGDGNQVQEFKAMVRALHEANIEVILDVVYNHTAEGNHLGPTLSFRGIDNGAYYRLVDDDPQYYMDYTGTGNSLNVRHPHSLQLIMDSLRYWATEMRVDGFRFDLAATLAREFYDVDRLAAFFDVVQQDPVISQSKLIAEPWDVGPGGYQVGQFPPLWTEWNGKYRDTVRDFWRGEPSTLGEFASRITGSADLYQHDGRRPAASINFITAHDGFTVNDLVSYNEKHNEANGEDNRDGADDNRSWNCGVEGPTDDPAIKELRFRQRRNLISTLLLSQGVPMLLGGDELGRTQGGNNNAYCQDNEISWVDWERAEEFGELAAFTAAVSEFRRAHPVFRRRRFFAGRPAPEGDKLRDIVWFNAGGTEMADQDWDAQVGRCVMVFLNGHGIPDLDSRGEPVIDSSFLLGFNADSEDVSMVLPGHAYGERWAVVLDTATGEVPAALGALGGVTAIGPLSSMTPPLGAVTAGSSFDLMEGARVVEAKATLKVAGRSLVVLQRSEPNE
;
A
#
# COMPACT_ATOMS: atom_id res chain seq x y z
N MET A 1 11.38 -15.61 41.21
CA MET A 1 10.23 -14.71 41.49
C MET A 1 9.02 -15.54 41.85
N PRO A 2 8.13 -15.10 42.76
CA PRO A 2 6.85 -15.77 42.96
C PRO A 2 6.01 -15.61 41.70
N ALA A 3 5.59 -16.71 41.12
CA ALA A 3 4.66 -16.74 40.02
C ALA A 3 3.26 -17.08 40.55
N TRP A 4 2.25 -16.35 40.09
CA TRP A 4 0.84 -16.60 40.38
C TRP A 4 0.19 -17.27 39.17
N PRO A 5 -0.98 -17.90 39.29
CA PRO A 5 -1.62 -18.58 38.19
C PRO A 5 -1.81 -17.73 36.91
N GLY A 6 -2.28 -16.51 37.07
CA GLY A 6 -2.57 -15.64 35.91
C GLY A 6 -3.83 -16.06 35.12
N ASN A 7 -3.91 -15.59 33.87
CA ASN A 7 -5.03 -15.83 32.96
C ASN A 7 -4.51 -16.34 31.61
N ALA A 8 -5.25 -17.29 30.98
CA ALA A 8 -4.94 -17.80 29.66
C ALA A 8 -5.18 -16.78 28.54
N TYR A 9 -5.94 -15.72 28.78
CA TYR A 9 -6.25 -14.66 27.81
C TYR A 9 -6.21 -13.28 28.46
N PRO A 10 -5.73 -12.22 27.75
CA PRO A 10 -5.20 -12.23 26.38
C PRO A 10 -3.84 -12.93 26.26
N LEU A 11 -3.53 -13.44 25.04
CA LEU A 11 -2.22 -14.00 24.74
C LEU A 11 -1.14 -12.92 24.75
N GLY A 12 0.11 -13.33 24.97
CA GLY A 12 1.26 -12.45 25.09
C GLY A 12 1.44 -11.85 26.46
N ALA A 13 2.25 -10.78 26.54
CA ALA A 13 2.50 -10.04 27.78
C ALA A 13 1.49 -8.91 27.96
N THR A 14 0.76 -8.91 29.08
CA THR A 14 -0.25 -7.89 29.42
C THR A 14 0.03 -7.28 30.79
N TYR A 15 0.46 -6.01 30.80
CA TYR A 15 0.70 -5.22 32.00
C TYR A 15 -0.59 -4.58 32.48
N ASP A 16 -0.90 -4.70 33.78
CA ASP A 16 -2.14 -4.21 34.42
C ASP A 16 -1.93 -3.07 35.45
N GLY A 17 -0.71 -2.58 35.56
CA GLY A 17 -0.33 -1.55 36.52
C GLY A 17 0.32 -2.08 37.79
N ALA A 18 0.17 -3.36 38.13
CA ALA A 18 0.75 -3.99 39.33
C ALA A 18 1.76 -5.11 38.96
N GLY A 19 1.62 -5.70 37.78
CA GLY A 19 2.45 -6.76 37.28
C GLY A 19 2.09 -7.10 35.84
N THR A 20 2.60 -8.21 35.35
CA THR A 20 2.40 -8.63 33.97
C THR A 20 1.90 -10.08 33.90
N ASN A 21 0.79 -10.29 33.17
CA ASN A 21 0.33 -11.60 32.77
C ASN A 21 1.04 -12.03 31.48
N PHE A 22 1.51 -13.28 31.45
CA PHE A 22 2.13 -13.90 30.30
C PHE A 22 1.32 -15.13 29.90
N ALA A 23 0.99 -15.24 28.61
CA ALA A 23 0.21 -16.35 28.09
C ALA A 23 0.73 -16.76 26.69
N LEU A 24 1.04 -18.03 26.49
CA LEU A 24 1.58 -18.60 25.26
C LEU A 24 0.81 -19.86 24.87
N PHE A 25 0.29 -19.92 23.65
CA PHE A 25 -0.34 -21.10 23.08
C PHE A 25 0.70 -22.07 22.51
N SER A 26 0.57 -23.37 22.85
CA SER A 26 1.25 -24.48 22.17
C SER A 26 0.55 -25.80 22.53
N GLU A 27 0.08 -26.55 21.52
CA GLU A 27 -0.51 -27.90 21.70
C GLU A 27 0.53 -28.97 21.94
N VAL A 28 1.75 -28.77 21.44
CA VAL A 28 2.81 -29.77 21.44
C VAL A 28 3.78 -29.63 22.61
N ALA A 29 3.67 -28.56 23.39
CA ALA A 29 4.58 -28.28 24.48
C ALA A 29 4.31 -29.18 25.70
N ASP A 30 5.33 -29.87 26.18
CA ASP A 30 5.33 -30.56 27.48
C ASP A 30 5.53 -29.57 28.66
N GLN A 31 6.30 -28.52 28.40
CA GLN A 31 6.60 -27.43 29.36
C GLN A 31 7.03 -26.17 28.63
N VAL A 32 6.63 -25.04 29.18
CA VAL A 32 7.05 -23.69 28.72
C VAL A 32 7.80 -22.99 29.83
N GLU A 33 8.94 -22.38 29.50
CA GLU A 33 9.70 -21.49 30.38
C GLU A 33 9.65 -20.07 29.82
N LEU A 34 9.18 -19.12 30.63
CA LEU A 34 9.33 -17.69 30.39
C LEU A 34 10.74 -17.28 30.81
N CYS A 35 11.48 -16.66 29.91
CA CYS A 35 12.83 -16.18 30.12
C CYS A 35 12.79 -14.67 30.28
N LEU A 36 13.18 -14.15 31.44
CA LEU A 36 13.30 -12.72 31.74
C LEU A 36 14.77 -12.33 31.71
N PHE A 37 15.08 -11.19 31.07
CA PHE A 37 16.45 -10.70 30.96
C PHE A 37 16.64 -9.42 31.78
N ASP A 38 17.71 -9.36 32.55
CA ASP A 38 18.14 -8.14 33.23
C ASP A 38 18.94 -7.21 32.27
N ASN A 39 19.26 -5.99 32.73
CA ASN A 39 20.01 -5.00 31.96
C ASN A 39 21.45 -5.47 31.59
N ASN A 40 21.95 -6.57 32.17
CA ASN A 40 23.25 -7.18 31.85
C ASN A 40 23.08 -8.40 30.92
N GLY A 41 21.88 -8.66 30.41
CA GLY A 41 21.57 -9.80 29.57
C GLY A 41 21.51 -11.16 30.31
N ARG A 42 21.45 -11.16 31.67
CA ARG A 42 21.32 -12.42 32.42
C ARG A 42 19.89 -12.92 32.33
N GLU A 43 19.75 -14.18 31.96
CA GLU A 43 18.49 -14.90 31.85
C GLU A 43 18.04 -15.45 33.21
N GLN A 44 16.79 -15.18 33.58
CA GLN A 44 16.07 -15.83 34.67
C GLN A 44 14.88 -16.58 34.10
N ARG A 45 14.80 -17.88 34.32
CA ARG A 45 13.70 -18.72 33.83
C ARG A 45 12.61 -18.88 34.88
N VAL A 46 11.37 -18.80 34.43
CA VAL A 46 10.15 -19.04 35.22
C VAL A 46 9.31 -20.07 34.47
N ARG A 47 9.09 -21.21 35.06
CA ARG A 47 8.20 -22.22 34.47
C ARG A 47 6.75 -21.76 34.56
N LEU A 48 6.02 -21.82 33.43
CA LEU A 48 4.58 -21.62 33.39
C LEU A 48 3.91 -22.95 33.84
N THR A 49 3.28 -22.91 34.99
CA THR A 49 2.70 -24.14 35.62
C THR A 49 1.23 -24.32 35.33
N GLU A 50 0.55 -23.20 34.99
CA GLU A 50 -0.86 -23.22 34.65
C GLU A 50 -1.05 -23.40 33.14
N MET A 51 -2.04 -24.18 32.77
CA MET A 51 -2.41 -24.41 31.37
C MET A 51 -3.92 -24.54 31.26
N ASP A 52 -4.52 -23.80 30.33
CA ASP A 52 -5.95 -23.89 30.01
C ASP A 52 -6.12 -23.83 28.49
N GLY A 53 -6.71 -24.89 27.88
CA GLY A 53 -6.89 -24.96 26.43
C GLY A 53 -5.59 -24.88 25.63
N PHE A 54 -4.51 -25.55 26.10
CA PHE A 54 -3.15 -25.49 25.51
C PHE A 54 -2.48 -24.11 25.61
N VAL A 55 -3.03 -23.18 26.37
CA VAL A 55 -2.38 -21.92 26.68
C VAL A 55 -1.67 -22.01 28.03
N HIS A 56 -0.35 -21.95 28.00
CA HIS A 56 0.49 -21.90 29.19
C HIS A 56 0.55 -20.46 29.72
N HIS A 57 0.29 -20.24 31.01
CA HIS A 57 0.21 -18.90 31.53
C HIS A 57 0.73 -18.76 32.96
N CYS A 58 1.10 -17.53 33.33
CA CYS A 58 1.38 -17.10 34.67
C CYS A 58 1.25 -15.58 34.82
N TYR A 59 1.07 -15.11 36.06
CA TYR A 59 1.17 -13.71 36.41
C TYR A 59 2.38 -13.45 37.26
N LEU A 60 3.18 -12.45 36.89
CA LEU A 60 4.36 -12.05 37.63
C LEU A 60 4.15 -10.66 38.26
N PRO A 61 3.91 -10.57 39.62
CA PRO A 61 3.83 -9.30 40.26
C PRO A 61 5.18 -8.56 40.20
N ASN A 62 5.13 -7.26 40.02
CA ASN A 62 6.30 -6.38 39.92
C ASN A 62 7.12 -6.53 38.61
N VAL A 63 6.68 -7.28 37.62
CA VAL A 63 7.21 -7.18 36.27
C VAL A 63 6.51 -6.01 35.57
N VAL A 64 7.29 -5.00 35.18
CA VAL A 64 6.82 -3.70 34.70
C VAL A 64 7.29 -3.44 33.26
N PRO A 65 6.74 -2.42 32.57
CA PRO A 65 7.19 -2.00 31.26
C PRO A 65 8.71 -1.79 31.20
N GLY A 66 9.31 -2.21 30.08
CA GLY A 66 10.76 -2.26 29.86
C GLY A 66 11.40 -3.62 30.15
N GLN A 67 10.67 -4.57 30.80
CA GLN A 67 11.18 -5.93 31.00
C GLN A 67 11.32 -6.65 29.65
N GLN A 68 12.54 -7.07 29.34
CA GLN A 68 12.83 -7.92 28.18
C GLN A 68 12.51 -9.38 28.49
N TYR A 69 11.91 -10.09 27.52
CA TYR A 69 11.52 -11.48 27.70
C TYR A 69 11.51 -12.29 26.40
N GLY A 70 11.41 -13.59 26.52
CA GLY A 70 11.17 -14.57 25.48
C GLY A 70 10.74 -15.89 26.09
N TYR A 71 10.61 -16.92 25.26
CA TYR A 71 10.17 -18.24 25.70
C TYR A 71 11.15 -19.34 25.33
N ARG A 72 11.16 -20.43 26.10
CA ARG A 72 11.76 -21.69 25.71
C ARG A 72 10.70 -22.78 25.86
N VAL A 73 10.55 -23.57 24.81
CA VAL A 73 9.52 -24.60 24.73
C VAL A 73 10.17 -26.00 24.76
N HIS A 74 9.79 -26.78 25.73
CA HIS A 74 10.14 -28.21 25.84
C HIS A 74 9.02 -29.02 25.21
N GLY A 75 9.37 -29.96 24.36
CA GLY A 75 8.43 -30.80 23.64
C GLY A 75 9.14 -31.70 22.64
N PRO A 76 8.42 -32.40 21.79
CA PRO A 76 9.00 -33.38 20.86
C PRO A 76 9.84 -32.65 19.77
N TYR A 77 10.94 -33.30 19.41
CA TYR A 77 11.78 -32.95 18.28
C TYR A 77 11.86 -34.11 17.31
N ASP A 78 11.03 -34.09 16.28
CA ASP A 78 10.97 -35.09 15.20
C ASP A 78 10.61 -34.34 13.90
N PRO A 79 11.61 -33.75 13.19
CA PRO A 79 11.38 -32.99 11.98
C PRO A 79 10.59 -33.75 10.90
N GLY A 80 10.76 -35.08 10.81
CA GLY A 80 10.01 -35.91 9.87
C GLY A 80 8.50 -35.95 10.13
N GLN A 81 8.09 -35.67 11.37
CA GLN A 81 6.68 -35.52 11.77
C GLN A 81 6.27 -34.06 11.91
N GLY A 82 7.11 -33.10 11.48
CA GLY A 82 6.84 -31.68 11.62
C GLY A 82 7.01 -31.11 13.03
N LEU A 83 7.55 -31.86 13.98
CA LEU A 83 7.73 -31.47 15.39
C LEU A 83 9.14 -30.89 15.61
N ARG A 84 9.24 -29.67 16.11
CA ARG A 84 10.51 -28.92 16.12
C ARG A 84 10.78 -28.15 17.42
N CYS A 85 10.22 -28.59 18.56
CA CYS A 85 10.52 -28.01 19.86
C CYS A 85 11.99 -28.20 20.25
N ASN A 86 12.64 -27.12 20.68
CA ASN A 86 14.02 -27.14 21.13
C ASN A 86 14.21 -26.13 22.27
N PRO A 87 14.33 -26.56 23.54
CA PRO A 87 14.45 -25.66 24.70
C PRO A 87 15.74 -24.84 24.71
N ASN A 88 16.71 -25.14 23.85
CA ASN A 88 17.94 -24.36 23.70
C ASN A 88 17.74 -23.14 22.78
N LYS A 89 16.58 -23.03 22.13
CA LYS A 89 16.24 -21.86 21.32
C LYS A 89 15.42 -20.88 22.14
N LEU A 90 15.90 -19.63 22.25
CA LEU A 90 15.10 -18.52 22.76
C LEU A 90 14.13 -18.10 21.66
N LEU A 91 12.84 -18.12 21.96
CA LEU A 91 11.76 -17.83 21.00
C LEU A 91 11.13 -16.48 21.31
N LEU A 92 10.93 -15.67 20.26
CA LEU A 92 10.15 -14.46 20.35
C LEU A 92 8.66 -14.81 20.56
N ASP A 93 8.01 -14.09 21.46
CA ASP A 93 6.57 -14.19 21.65
C ASP A 93 5.82 -13.76 20.37
N PRO A 94 4.95 -14.59 19.77
CA PRO A 94 4.13 -14.20 18.62
C PRO A 94 3.25 -12.96 18.86
N TYR A 95 2.92 -12.67 20.12
CA TYR A 95 2.11 -11.54 20.58
C TYR A 95 2.96 -10.39 21.18
N ALA A 96 4.27 -10.38 20.99
CA ALA A 96 5.13 -9.29 21.46
C ALA A 96 4.72 -7.97 20.82
N LYS A 97 4.37 -6.98 21.64
CA LYS A 97 3.93 -5.64 21.20
C LYS A 97 5.09 -4.66 21.00
N ALA A 98 6.26 -4.99 21.47
CA ALA A 98 7.52 -4.30 21.20
C ALA A 98 8.66 -5.32 21.19
N VAL A 99 9.69 -5.03 20.42
CA VAL A 99 10.88 -5.86 20.27
C VAL A 99 12.12 -4.99 20.47
N THR A 100 13.15 -5.53 21.10
CA THR A 100 14.46 -4.89 21.25
C THR A 100 15.57 -5.82 20.77
N GLY A 101 16.67 -5.23 20.30
CA GLY A 101 17.77 -5.95 19.67
C GLY A 101 17.41 -6.44 18.27
N GLN A 102 18.41 -7.00 17.62
CA GLN A 102 18.30 -7.60 16.30
C GLN A 102 18.64 -9.08 16.38
N VAL A 103 18.28 -9.84 15.35
CA VAL A 103 18.79 -11.19 15.16
C VAL A 103 20.20 -11.08 14.59
N ASP A 104 21.17 -11.61 15.33
CA ASP A 104 22.55 -11.73 14.91
C ASP A 104 22.77 -13.14 14.39
N TRP A 105 22.92 -13.28 13.06
CA TRP A 105 22.92 -14.59 12.40
C TRP A 105 24.06 -15.50 12.82
N ASP A 106 23.72 -16.55 13.55
CA ASP A 106 24.63 -17.59 14.07
C ASP A 106 24.00 -18.97 13.89
N GLU A 107 24.82 -20.01 13.84
CA GLU A 107 24.34 -21.40 13.72
C GLU A 107 23.45 -21.83 14.90
N SER A 108 23.62 -21.21 16.07
CA SER A 108 22.77 -21.47 17.24
C SER A 108 21.30 -21.12 17.05
N LEU A 109 20.95 -20.25 16.07
CA LEU A 109 19.57 -19.92 15.74
C LEU A 109 18.82 -21.06 15.05
N PHE A 110 19.54 -22.04 14.50
CA PHE A 110 18.94 -23.17 13.79
C PHE A 110 18.66 -24.32 14.73
N GLY A 111 17.45 -24.89 14.64
CA GLY A 111 17.03 -25.99 15.50
C GLY A 111 17.74 -27.34 15.23
N TYR A 112 18.48 -27.40 14.11
CA TYR A 112 19.16 -28.62 13.63
C TYR A 112 20.66 -28.37 13.42
N GLU A 113 21.46 -29.45 13.44
CA GLU A 113 22.90 -29.42 13.12
C GLU A 113 23.10 -29.26 11.60
N PHE A 114 23.97 -28.38 11.17
CA PHE A 114 24.24 -28.18 9.75
C PHE A 114 24.82 -29.43 9.09
N GLY A 115 24.21 -29.80 7.95
CA GLY A 115 24.51 -31.09 7.29
C GLY A 115 23.75 -32.29 7.82
N HIS A 116 23.02 -32.12 8.94
CA HIS A 116 22.23 -33.18 9.59
C HIS A 116 20.87 -32.63 10.04
N PRO A 117 19.91 -32.37 9.12
CA PRO A 117 18.67 -31.67 9.43
C PRO A 117 17.75 -32.41 10.43
N ASP A 118 17.95 -33.72 10.60
CA ASP A 118 17.21 -34.54 11.58
C ASP A 118 17.82 -34.51 13.00
N GLN A 119 19.04 -33.97 13.14
CA GLN A 119 19.74 -33.90 14.44
C GLN A 119 19.50 -32.54 15.08
N ARG A 120 19.05 -32.57 16.34
CA ARG A 120 18.79 -31.34 17.10
C ARG A 120 20.10 -30.64 17.45
N ASN A 121 20.14 -29.31 17.16
CA ASN A 121 21.22 -28.45 17.58
C ASN A 121 20.98 -27.93 19.00
N ASP A 122 21.79 -28.32 19.96
CA ASP A 122 21.66 -27.96 21.38
C ASP A 122 22.41 -26.66 21.78
N ALA A 123 22.98 -25.94 20.84
CA ALA A 123 23.57 -24.61 21.10
C ALA A 123 22.49 -23.60 21.54
N ASP A 124 22.82 -22.77 22.54
CA ASP A 124 21.90 -21.74 23.07
C ASP A 124 21.86 -20.52 22.16
N SER A 125 20.68 -20.14 21.68
CA SER A 125 20.47 -19.00 20.77
C SER A 125 20.26 -17.67 21.46
N ALA A 126 20.16 -17.61 22.80
CA ALA A 126 19.72 -16.40 23.52
C ALA A 126 20.62 -15.17 23.31
N ALA A 127 21.92 -15.37 23.03
CA ALA A 127 22.88 -14.29 22.77
C ALA A 127 22.65 -13.59 21.42
N HIS A 128 22.04 -14.32 20.46
CA HIS A 128 21.87 -13.91 19.06
C HIS A 128 20.43 -13.54 18.71
N MET A 129 19.51 -13.66 19.68
CA MET A 129 18.08 -13.48 19.46
C MET A 129 17.60 -12.12 19.99
N CYS A 130 16.78 -11.42 19.22
CA CYS A 130 15.99 -10.28 19.69
C CYS A 130 14.99 -10.72 20.77
N LYS A 131 14.47 -9.77 21.55
CA LYS A 131 13.62 -10.08 22.71
C LYS A 131 12.36 -9.24 22.67
N GLY A 132 11.24 -9.81 23.13
CA GLY A 132 10.02 -9.09 23.40
C GLY A 132 10.22 -8.11 24.57
N VAL A 133 9.46 -7.03 24.58
CA VAL A 133 9.48 -6.03 25.66
C VAL A 133 8.07 -5.84 26.20
N VAL A 134 7.91 -5.91 27.52
CA VAL A 134 6.66 -5.53 28.18
C VAL A 134 6.43 -4.04 28.02
N ILE A 135 5.27 -3.64 27.48
CA ILE A 135 4.93 -2.25 27.23
C ILE A 135 3.88 -1.71 28.22
N ASN A 136 3.86 -0.39 28.39
CA ASN A 136 2.69 0.29 28.93
C ASN A 136 1.74 0.59 27.77
N PRO A 137 0.51 0.03 27.73
CA PRO A 137 -0.42 0.24 26.62
C PRO A 137 -1.02 1.65 26.62
N PHE A 138 -0.92 2.38 27.72
CA PHE A 138 -1.52 3.72 27.84
C PHE A 138 -0.89 4.70 26.85
N PHE A 139 -1.74 5.43 26.13
CA PHE A 139 -1.38 6.56 25.29
C PHE A 139 -2.50 7.60 25.35
N ASP A 140 -2.12 8.86 25.47
CA ASP A 140 -3.09 9.96 25.45
C ASP A 140 -3.46 10.32 24.01
N TRP A 141 -4.58 9.79 23.55
CA TRP A 141 -5.14 10.09 22.24
C TRP A 141 -5.81 11.49 22.18
N ALA A 142 -5.91 12.21 23.29
CA ALA A 142 -6.61 13.50 23.36
C ALA A 142 -8.00 13.46 22.71
N ASN A 143 -8.23 14.26 21.67
CA ASN A 143 -9.49 14.33 20.92
C ASN A 143 -9.40 13.64 19.55
N ASP A 144 -8.46 12.72 19.38
CA ASP A 144 -8.26 12.02 18.12
C ASP A 144 -9.55 11.37 17.61
N ARG A 145 -9.81 11.53 16.32
CA ARG A 145 -10.94 10.91 15.61
C ARG A 145 -10.46 10.45 14.25
N PRO A 146 -10.61 9.14 13.93
CA PRO A 146 -10.34 8.64 12.58
C PRO A 146 -11.10 9.44 11.52
N PRO A 147 -10.46 9.83 10.41
CA PRO A 147 -11.08 10.66 9.37
C PRO A 147 -12.29 10.02 8.71
N ARG A 148 -12.28 8.69 8.49
CA ARG A 148 -13.36 7.90 7.86
C ARG A 148 -13.74 8.41 6.47
N ILE A 149 -12.76 8.61 5.63
CA ILE A 149 -12.91 9.13 4.28
C ILE A 149 -13.58 8.08 3.39
N PRO A 150 -14.66 8.40 2.66
CA PRO A 150 -15.25 7.46 1.72
C PRO A 150 -14.26 7.03 0.64
N TYR A 151 -14.27 5.75 0.24
CA TYR A 151 -13.34 5.23 -0.76
C TYR A 151 -13.31 6.02 -2.08
N ASN A 152 -14.45 6.49 -2.57
CA ASN A 152 -14.50 7.30 -3.79
C ASN A 152 -13.87 8.70 -3.65
N GLU A 153 -13.58 9.13 -2.44
CA GLU A 153 -12.90 10.40 -2.12
C GLU A 153 -11.45 10.19 -1.69
N THR A 154 -11.04 8.93 -1.54
CA THR A 154 -9.69 8.56 -1.11
C THR A 154 -8.68 8.72 -2.24
N VAL A 155 -7.52 9.30 -1.91
CA VAL A 155 -6.29 9.33 -2.71
C VAL A 155 -5.19 8.75 -1.84
N ILE A 156 -4.68 7.58 -2.24
CA ILE A 156 -3.67 6.84 -1.48
C ILE A 156 -2.27 7.26 -1.92
N TYR A 157 -1.35 7.35 -0.96
CA TYR A 157 0.08 7.54 -1.19
C TYR A 157 0.84 6.40 -0.52
N GLU A 158 1.39 5.49 -1.33
CA GLU A 158 2.21 4.39 -0.85
C GLU A 158 3.59 4.91 -0.46
N ALA A 159 4.03 4.64 0.78
CA ALA A 159 5.27 5.19 1.31
C ALA A 159 6.03 4.22 2.21
N HIS A 160 7.36 4.26 2.12
CA HIS A 160 8.25 3.60 3.05
C HIS A 160 8.63 4.54 4.19
N VAL A 161 8.47 4.13 5.45
CA VAL A 161 8.73 4.99 6.64
C VAL A 161 10.12 5.63 6.58
N LYS A 162 11.15 4.82 6.35
CA LYS A 162 12.53 5.34 6.26
C LYS A 162 12.74 6.12 4.96
N GLY A 163 12.38 5.53 3.83
CA GLY A 163 12.70 6.08 2.51
C GLY A 163 12.08 7.45 2.23
N LEU A 164 10.89 7.71 2.74
CA LEU A 164 10.20 8.99 2.52
C LEU A 164 10.95 10.16 3.17
N THR A 165 11.50 9.98 4.37
CA THR A 165 12.01 11.09 5.16
C THR A 165 13.53 11.14 5.34
N TYR A 166 14.24 10.06 5.01
CA TYR A 166 15.67 9.92 5.30
C TYR A 166 16.54 11.03 4.71
N ARG A 167 16.20 11.51 3.51
CA ARG A 167 16.87 12.63 2.84
C ARG A 167 16.07 13.93 2.86
N HIS A 168 14.97 14.01 3.64
CA HIS A 168 14.12 15.19 3.65
C HIS A 168 14.82 16.40 4.32
N PRO A 169 15.04 17.51 3.60
CA PRO A 169 15.89 18.61 4.10
C PRO A 169 15.30 19.35 5.29
N ALA A 170 13.96 19.43 5.39
CA ALA A 170 13.28 20.14 6.47
C ALA A 170 13.00 19.27 7.71
N VAL A 171 13.23 17.94 7.64
CA VAL A 171 13.10 17.05 8.80
C VAL A 171 14.41 17.04 9.57
N PRO A 172 14.41 17.28 10.90
CA PRO A 172 15.60 17.16 11.73
C PRO A 172 16.30 15.80 11.56
N GLU A 173 17.62 15.78 11.54
CA GLU A 173 18.41 14.59 11.24
C GLU A 173 18.05 13.41 12.15
N GLU A 174 17.83 13.67 13.43
CA GLU A 174 17.46 12.68 14.45
C GLU A 174 16.06 12.07 14.28
N LEU A 175 15.19 12.71 13.46
CA LEU A 175 13.85 12.22 13.16
C LEU A 175 13.75 11.57 11.77
N ARG A 176 14.78 11.72 10.94
CA ARG A 176 14.78 11.17 9.58
C ARG A 176 14.70 9.65 9.57
N GLY A 177 13.87 9.11 8.72
CA GLY A 177 13.70 7.65 8.59
C GLY A 177 12.88 7.00 9.70
N THR A 178 12.16 7.77 10.51
CA THR A 178 11.40 7.28 11.67
C THR A 178 9.92 7.63 11.59
N TYR A 179 9.10 7.04 12.49
CA TYR A 179 7.67 7.40 12.64
C TYR A 179 7.50 8.89 12.95
N ALA A 180 8.36 9.46 13.80
CA ALA A 180 8.35 10.88 14.11
C ALA A 180 8.70 11.75 12.89
N GLY A 181 9.52 11.23 11.97
CA GLY A 181 9.81 11.87 10.70
C GLY A 181 8.57 11.95 9.79
N ILE A 182 7.77 10.89 9.70
CA ILE A 182 6.49 10.89 8.97
C ILE A 182 5.51 11.91 9.58
N ALA A 183 5.47 11.99 10.90
CA ALA A 183 4.62 12.96 11.64
C ALA A 183 5.11 14.42 11.53
N HIS A 184 6.25 14.68 10.91
CA HIS A 184 6.81 16.02 10.82
C HIS A 184 5.93 16.93 9.95
N PRO A 185 5.65 18.20 10.37
CA PRO A 185 4.75 19.09 9.64
C PRO A 185 5.08 19.28 8.16
N ALA A 186 6.36 19.30 7.79
CA ALA A 186 6.76 19.45 6.39
C ALA A 186 6.34 18.27 5.50
N VAL A 187 6.31 17.04 6.04
CA VAL A 187 5.84 15.85 5.35
C VAL A 187 4.32 15.87 5.22
N ILE A 188 3.63 16.19 6.32
CA ILE A 188 2.16 16.33 6.33
C ILE A 188 1.70 17.42 5.37
N GLU A 189 2.38 18.56 5.32
CA GLU A 189 2.09 19.65 4.38
C GLU A 189 2.27 19.20 2.92
N HIS A 190 3.33 18.43 2.62
CA HIS A 190 3.56 17.88 1.28
C HIS A 190 2.40 16.97 0.86
N LEU A 191 2.02 16.00 1.70
CA LEU A 191 0.90 15.09 1.43
C LEU A 191 -0.43 15.83 1.24
N THR A 192 -0.71 16.79 2.11
CA THR A 192 -1.93 17.62 2.04
C THR A 192 -1.97 18.43 0.75
N ARG A 193 -0.85 19.05 0.34
CA ARG A 193 -0.73 19.81 -0.89
C ARG A 193 -0.94 18.96 -2.14
N LEU A 194 -0.50 17.69 -2.12
CA LEU A 194 -0.78 16.73 -3.19
C LEU A 194 -2.25 16.28 -3.23
N GLY A 195 -3.06 16.65 -2.23
CA GLY A 195 -4.43 16.16 -2.10
C GLY A 195 -4.53 14.73 -1.60
N VAL A 196 -3.45 14.19 -1.06
CA VAL A 196 -3.41 12.87 -0.41
C VAL A 196 -4.20 12.93 0.89
N ASN A 197 -5.05 11.94 1.12
CA ASN A 197 -5.83 11.81 2.34
C ASN A 197 -5.82 10.38 2.94
N ALA A 198 -4.97 9.50 2.40
CA ALA A 198 -4.62 8.23 3.00
C ALA A 198 -3.15 7.91 2.68
N ILE A 199 -2.35 7.58 3.70
CA ILE A 199 -1.00 7.05 3.52
C ILE A 199 -1.03 5.53 3.71
N GLU A 200 -0.53 4.79 2.73
CA GLU A 200 -0.31 3.34 2.83
C GLU A 200 1.16 3.11 3.15
N LEU A 201 1.43 2.67 4.36
CA LEU A 201 2.80 2.42 4.82
C LEU A 201 3.21 0.99 4.44
N MET A 202 4.30 0.86 3.69
CA MET A 202 4.99 -0.43 3.51
C MET A 202 5.25 -1.08 4.86
N PRO A 203 5.54 -2.40 4.94
CA PRO A 203 5.48 -3.16 6.19
C PRO A 203 6.15 -2.47 7.37
N VAL A 204 5.37 -2.25 8.43
CA VAL A 204 5.81 -1.69 9.71
C VAL A 204 5.77 -2.70 10.85
N HIS A 205 5.26 -3.92 10.63
CA HIS A 205 5.42 -5.01 11.55
C HIS A 205 6.91 -5.34 11.71
N GLN A 206 7.31 -5.81 12.90
CA GLN A 206 8.72 -6.19 13.11
C GLN A 206 9.15 -7.26 12.11
N PHE A 207 10.14 -6.94 11.28
CA PHE A 207 10.70 -7.80 10.25
C PHE A 207 12.21 -8.02 10.43
N LEU A 208 12.77 -8.94 9.69
CA LEU A 208 14.19 -9.30 9.74
C LEU A 208 14.88 -9.08 8.39
N THR A 209 16.19 -8.89 8.46
CA THR A 209 17.08 -9.00 7.30
C THR A 209 17.63 -10.41 7.23
N ASP A 210 17.47 -11.08 6.09
CA ASP A 210 17.96 -12.44 5.88
C ASP A 210 19.49 -12.53 5.95
N LYS A 211 19.98 -13.70 6.41
CA LYS A 211 21.41 -13.95 6.46
C LYS A 211 22.11 -13.73 5.12
N VAL A 212 21.48 -14.16 4.02
CA VAL A 212 22.04 -14.00 2.66
C VAL A 212 22.25 -12.54 2.30
N LEU A 213 21.35 -11.65 2.71
CA LEU A 213 21.49 -10.21 2.49
C LEU A 213 22.60 -9.63 3.36
N GLN A 214 22.65 -10.00 4.64
CA GLN A 214 23.73 -9.54 5.54
C GLN A 214 25.11 -9.98 5.03
N ASP A 215 25.24 -11.23 4.57
CA ASP A 215 26.50 -11.76 4.02
C ASP A 215 26.94 -10.99 2.76
N ARG A 216 26.00 -10.35 2.03
CA ARG A 216 26.27 -9.49 0.88
C ARG A 216 26.45 -8.01 1.26
N GLY A 217 26.29 -7.64 2.53
CA GLY A 217 26.31 -6.26 3.00
C GLY A 217 25.03 -5.48 2.62
N LEU A 218 23.95 -6.18 2.30
CA LEU A 218 22.64 -5.65 1.99
C LEU A 218 21.66 -5.78 3.17
N ARG A 219 20.52 -5.10 3.10
CA ARG A 219 19.49 -5.15 4.13
C ARG A 219 18.12 -5.34 3.47
N ASN A 220 17.21 -6.05 4.16
CA ASN A 220 15.81 -6.04 3.79
C ASN A 220 15.25 -4.62 4.01
N TYR A 221 14.99 -3.91 2.91
CA TYR A 221 14.47 -2.55 2.96
C TYR A 221 12.94 -2.54 2.93
N TRP A 222 12.30 -3.36 2.09
CA TRP A 222 10.84 -3.32 1.99
C TRP A 222 10.11 -3.82 3.23
N GLY A 223 10.68 -4.80 3.95
CA GLY A 223 10.09 -5.31 5.19
C GLY A 223 9.16 -6.52 5.03
N TYR A 224 9.06 -7.15 3.86
CA TYR A 224 8.23 -8.35 3.65
C TYR A 224 8.88 -9.63 4.19
N ASN A 225 9.38 -9.58 5.41
CA ASN A 225 9.98 -10.70 6.12
C ASN A 225 9.65 -10.64 7.61
N THR A 226 8.35 -10.64 7.90
CA THR A 226 7.78 -10.37 9.22
C THR A 226 8.06 -11.49 10.22
N ILE A 227 8.35 -11.12 11.49
CA ILE A 227 8.47 -12.04 12.62
C ILE A 227 7.56 -11.63 13.79
N GLY A 228 7.18 -10.38 13.92
CA GLY A 228 6.35 -9.89 15.03
C GLY A 228 5.13 -9.12 14.53
N PHE A 229 3.94 -9.73 14.55
CA PHE A 229 2.71 -9.16 14.00
C PHE A 229 2.07 -8.04 14.83
N PHE A 230 2.51 -7.85 16.08
CA PHE A 230 1.96 -6.81 16.98
C PHE A 230 2.94 -5.66 17.25
N ALA A 231 4.21 -5.85 16.93
CA ALA A 231 5.25 -4.87 17.22
C ALA A 231 5.51 -3.95 16.02
N PRO A 232 5.44 -2.62 16.18
CA PRO A 232 6.03 -1.71 15.20
C PRO A 232 7.54 -1.99 15.06
N HIS A 233 8.06 -1.94 13.84
CA HIS A 233 9.48 -2.18 13.57
C HIS A 233 10.37 -1.22 14.37
N ALA A 234 11.25 -1.78 15.20
CA ALA A 234 11.98 -1.04 16.21
C ALA A 234 12.95 0.00 15.62
N GLU A 235 13.55 -0.27 14.44
CA GLU A 235 14.48 0.64 13.80
C GLU A 235 13.82 1.91 13.23
N TYR A 236 12.48 1.96 13.13
CA TYR A 236 11.76 3.16 12.72
C TYR A 236 11.40 4.07 13.89
N ALA A 237 11.86 3.78 15.12
CA ALA A 237 11.68 4.64 16.27
C ALA A 237 12.91 5.56 16.47
N ALA A 238 12.67 6.87 16.61
CA ALA A 238 13.71 7.85 16.90
C ALA A 238 14.24 7.76 18.33
N THR A 239 13.39 7.31 19.27
CA THR A 239 13.63 7.37 20.72
C THR A 239 14.17 6.08 21.32
N GLY A 240 14.53 5.09 20.48
CA GLY A 240 15.15 3.83 20.93
C GLY A 240 14.17 2.79 21.49
N ASP A 241 14.72 1.74 22.07
CA ASP A 241 14.05 0.50 22.42
C ASP A 241 12.84 0.67 23.37
N GLY A 242 11.72 0.06 22.97
CA GLY A 242 10.47 0.00 23.74
C GLY A 242 9.53 1.19 23.51
N ASN A 243 9.97 2.28 22.91
CA ASN A 243 9.15 3.46 22.63
C ASN A 243 8.49 3.46 21.26
N GLN A 244 8.79 2.51 20.38
CA GLN A 244 8.23 2.43 19.03
C GLN A 244 6.69 2.45 19.02
N VAL A 245 6.03 1.86 20.02
CA VAL A 245 4.57 1.86 20.13
C VAL A 245 4.03 3.27 20.38
N GLN A 246 4.66 4.03 21.29
CA GLN A 246 4.25 5.39 21.63
C GLN A 246 4.47 6.34 20.45
N GLU A 247 5.61 6.19 19.77
CA GLU A 247 5.98 7.01 18.62
C GLU A 247 5.08 6.74 17.41
N PHE A 248 4.76 5.47 17.15
CA PHE A 248 3.80 5.10 16.12
C PHE A 248 2.41 5.69 16.40
N LYS A 249 1.90 5.56 17.63
CA LYS A 249 0.61 6.16 18.04
C LYS A 249 0.62 7.70 17.86
N ALA A 250 1.73 8.36 18.17
CA ALA A 250 1.88 9.80 17.96
C ALA A 250 1.85 10.18 16.48
N MET A 251 2.46 9.36 15.60
CA MET A 251 2.39 9.53 14.15
C MET A 251 0.96 9.42 13.64
N VAL A 252 0.22 8.37 14.03
CA VAL A 252 -1.18 8.18 13.61
C VAL A 252 -2.03 9.38 14.03
N ARG A 253 -1.90 9.83 15.30
CA ARG A 253 -2.63 11.01 15.77
C ARG A 253 -2.33 12.27 14.95
N ALA A 254 -1.05 12.52 14.62
CA ALA A 254 -0.67 13.70 13.82
C ALA A 254 -1.24 13.65 12.39
N LEU A 255 -1.28 12.47 11.78
CA LEU A 255 -1.87 12.27 10.45
C LEU A 255 -3.40 12.45 10.49
N HIS A 256 -4.09 11.89 11.50
CA HIS A 256 -5.54 12.11 11.70
C HIS A 256 -5.89 13.59 11.91
N GLU A 257 -5.08 14.34 12.68
CA GLU A 257 -5.25 15.78 12.85
C GLU A 257 -5.18 16.55 11.53
N ALA A 258 -4.44 16.01 10.54
CA ALA A 258 -4.36 16.54 9.18
C ALA A 258 -5.40 15.94 8.21
N ASN A 259 -6.35 15.13 8.71
CA ASN A 259 -7.35 14.41 7.93
C ASN A 259 -6.72 13.44 6.91
N ILE A 260 -5.66 12.73 7.32
CA ILE A 260 -4.99 11.69 6.55
C ILE A 260 -5.18 10.36 7.29
N GLU A 261 -5.79 9.37 6.61
CA GLU A 261 -5.93 8.00 7.10
C GLU A 261 -4.60 7.24 7.01
N VAL A 262 -4.41 6.26 7.88
CA VAL A 262 -3.23 5.38 7.89
C VAL A 262 -3.65 3.97 7.52
N ILE A 263 -3.10 3.45 6.43
CA ILE A 263 -3.28 2.08 5.95
C ILE A 263 -1.96 1.35 6.15
N LEU A 264 -1.99 0.13 6.67
CA LEU A 264 -0.79 -0.68 6.82
C LEU A 264 -0.74 -1.78 5.77
N ASP A 265 0.41 -1.94 5.16
CA ASP A 265 0.74 -3.13 4.39
C ASP A 265 1.13 -4.25 5.37
N VAL A 266 0.35 -5.34 5.37
CA VAL A 266 0.46 -6.43 6.35
C VAL A 266 0.76 -7.76 5.68
N VAL A 267 1.75 -8.47 6.23
CA VAL A 267 2.27 -9.72 5.69
C VAL A 267 1.88 -10.86 6.63
N TYR A 268 0.67 -11.41 6.47
CA TYR A 268 0.20 -12.56 7.26
C TYR A 268 0.30 -13.89 6.52
N ASN A 269 0.76 -13.86 5.28
CA ASN A 269 0.83 -15.06 4.44
C ASN A 269 2.04 -15.94 4.74
N HIS A 270 3.14 -15.38 5.26
CA HIS A 270 4.38 -16.09 5.63
C HIS A 270 5.11 -15.41 6.78
N THR A 271 6.22 -15.99 7.22
CA THR A 271 7.10 -15.43 8.25
C THR A 271 8.58 -15.51 7.86
N ALA A 272 9.42 -14.78 8.59
CA ALA A 272 10.87 -14.75 8.43
C ALA A 272 11.60 -16.05 8.77
N GLU A 273 10.91 -17.10 9.21
CA GLU A 273 11.55 -18.38 9.54
C GLU A 273 11.88 -19.24 8.30
N GLY A 274 11.47 -18.82 7.07
CA GLY A 274 11.80 -19.48 5.82
C GLY A 274 11.31 -20.93 5.72
N ASN A 275 11.97 -21.75 4.89
CA ASN A 275 11.60 -23.15 4.68
C ASN A 275 12.02 -24.08 5.84
N HIS A 276 11.90 -25.39 5.67
CA HIS A 276 12.23 -26.42 6.67
C HIS A 276 13.69 -26.39 7.16
N LEU A 277 14.58 -25.73 6.41
CA LEU A 277 15.99 -25.49 6.77
C LEU A 277 16.23 -24.07 7.31
N GLY A 278 15.20 -23.29 7.53
CA GLY A 278 15.31 -21.97 8.13
C GLY A 278 15.58 -21.99 9.64
N PRO A 279 15.77 -20.81 10.24
CA PRO A 279 16.06 -20.67 11.67
C PRO A 279 14.81 -20.97 12.52
N THR A 280 15.01 -21.16 13.81
CA THR A 280 13.97 -21.35 14.83
C THR A 280 13.95 -20.12 15.73
N LEU A 281 13.05 -19.18 15.45
CA LEU A 281 13.04 -17.84 16.06
C LEU A 281 11.78 -17.58 16.90
N SER A 282 10.63 -18.18 16.53
CA SER A 282 9.34 -17.97 17.17
C SER A 282 8.41 -19.16 16.91
N PHE A 283 7.53 -19.05 15.92
CA PHE A 283 6.42 -19.95 15.61
C PHE A 283 6.84 -21.41 15.47
N ARG A 284 7.92 -21.67 14.74
CA ARG A 284 8.46 -23.01 14.48
C ARG A 284 8.81 -23.76 15.74
N GLY A 285 9.45 -23.07 16.69
CA GLY A 285 9.87 -23.65 17.95
C GLY A 285 8.76 -23.75 18.99
N ILE A 286 7.69 -22.96 18.82
CA ILE A 286 6.53 -22.93 19.73
C ILE A 286 5.55 -24.04 19.35
N ASP A 287 5.07 -24.04 18.12
CA ASP A 287 4.16 -25.05 17.58
C ASP A 287 4.17 -25.04 16.05
N ASN A 288 5.06 -25.82 15.46
CA ASN A 288 5.29 -25.79 14.01
C ASN A 288 4.03 -26.12 13.19
N GLY A 289 3.28 -27.14 13.60
CA GLY A 289 2.09 -27.61 12.86
C GLY A 289 0.87 -26.69 13.00
N ALA A 290 0.76 -25.98 14.12
CA ALA A 290 -0.31 -25.01 14.31
C ALA A 290 -0.08 -23.76 13.46
N TYR A 291 1.15 -23.27 13.36
CA TYR A 291 1.45 -22.01 12.69
C TYR A 291 1.80 -22.15 11.21
N TYR A 292 2.42 -23.25 10.78
CA TYR A 292 2.82 -23.44 9.39
C TYR A 292 1.98 -24.50 8.69
N ARG A 293 1.69 -24.27 7.43
CA ARG A 293 1.01 -25.23 6.58
C ARG A 293 2.02 -26.28 6.09
N LEU A 294 1.96 -27.45 6.69
CA LEU A 294 2.85 -28.56 6.34
C LEU A 294 2.30 -29.31 5.12
N VAL A 295 3.19 -30.03 4.42
CA VAL A 295 2.81 -30.93 3.34
C VAL A 295 2.15 -32.19 3.96
N ASP A 296 0.93 -32.53 3.55
CA ASP A 296 0.10 -33.56 4.18
C ASP A 296 0.79 -34.94 4.23
N ASP A 297 1.46 -35.35 3.14
CA ASP A 297 2.11 -36.65 3.02
C ASP A 297 3.58 -36.65 3.51
N ASP A 298 4.16 -35.47 3.76
CA ASP A 298 5.54 -35.31 4.23
C ASP A 298 5.67 -34.07 5.11
N PRO A 299 5.26 -34.14 6.40
CA PRO A 299 5.21 -32.99 7.29
C PRO A 299 6.55 -32.30 7.59
N GLN A 300 7.66 -32.88 7.13
CA GLN A 300 8.97 -32.26 7.21
C GLN A 300 9.01 -30.94 6.45
N TYR A 301 8.24 -30.84 5.33
CA TYR A 301 8.23 -29.69 4.41
C TYR A 301 7.02 -28.79 4.60
N TYR A 302 7.15 -27.56 4.14
CA TYR A 302 6.08 -26.57 4.15
C TYR A 302 5.44 -26.41 2.78
N MET A 303 4.12 -26.20 2.75
CA MET A 303 3.46 -25.63 1.57
C MET A 303 3.94 -24.20 1.39
N ASP A 304 4.34 -23.86 0.16
CA ASP A 304 4.84 -22.52 -0.17
C ASP A 304 4.05 -21.94 -1.36
N TYR A 305 3.13 -21.02 -1.06
CA TYR A 305 2.39 -20.24 -2.03
C TYR A 305 2.93 -18.80 -2.16
N THR A 306 4.00 -18.49 -1.45
CA THR A 306 4.54 -17.15 -1.28
C THR A 306 5.87 -16.93 -1.98
N GLY A 307 6.60 -18.01 -2.26
CA GLY A 307 7.96 -17.97 -2.80
C GLY A 307 9.03 -17.71 -1.73
N THR A 308 8.65 -17.63 -0.45
CA THR A 308 9.56 -17.32 0.67
C THR A 308 9.96 -18.55 1.48
N GLY A 309 9.37 -19.70 1.17
CA GLY A 309 9.69 -20.98 1.79
C GLY A 309 8.65 -21.50 2.79
N ASN A 310 7.66 -20.70 3.18
CA ASN A 310 6.56 -21.13 4.04
C ASN A 310 5.26 -20.39 3.74
N SER A 311 4.15 -20.97 4.21
CA SER A 311 2.85 -20.29 4.27
C SER A 311 2.26 -20.51 5.65
N LEU A 312 1.65 -19.45 6.22
CA LEU A 312 0.94 -19.57 7.49
C LEU A 312 -0.28 -20.49 7.37
N ASN A 313 -0.56 -21.26 8.43
CA ASN A 313 -1.67 -22.19 8.49
C ASN A 313 -2.96 -21.49 8.96
N VAL A 314 -3.57 -20.67 8.10
CA VAL A 314 -4.81 -19.95 8.42
C VAL A 314 -6.03 -20.86 8.68
N ARG A 315 -5.91 -22.17 8.40
CA ARG A 315 -6.91 -23.18 8.72
C ARG A 315 -6.89 -23.56 10.20
N HIS A 316 -5.77 -23.36 10.89
CA HIS A 316 -5.66 -23.64 12.32
C HIS A 316 -6.31 -22.49 13.12
N PRO A 317 -7.21 -22.81 14.08
CA PRO A 317 -7.94 -21.78 14.82
C PRO A 317 -7.06 -20.74 15.51
N HIS A 318 -5.92 -21.16 16.09
CA HIS A 318 -5.01 -20.25 16.79
C HIS A 318 -4.17 -19.38 15.85
N SER A 319 -3.83 -19.87 14.65
CA SER A 319 -3.20 -19.02 13.62
C SER A 319 -4.19 -17.96 13.09
N LEU A 320 -5.45 -18.36 12.86
CA LEU A 320 -6.49 -17.40 12.47
C LEU A 320 -6.78 -16.41 13.60
N GLN A 321 -6.79 -16.87 14.87
CA GLN A 321 -6.91 -16.00 16.05
C GLN A 321 -5.75 -14.99 16.12
N LEU A 322 -4.51 -15.43 15.92
CA LEU A 322 -3.34 -14.56 15.89
C LEU A 322 -3.51 -13.40 14.90
N ILE A 323 -3.95 -13.71 13.66
CA ILE A 323 -4.19 -12.71 12.63
C ILE A 323 -5.30 -11.74 13.05
N MET A 324 -6.43 -12.26 13.52
CA MET A 324 -7.56 -11.43 13.93
C MET A 324 -7.26 -10.57 15.15
N ASP A 325 -6.54 -11.09 16.13
CA ASP A 325 -6.11 -10.34 17.30
C ASP A 325 -5.10 -9.24 16.93
N SER A 326 -4.19 -9.52 15.97
CA SER A 326 -3.29 -8.52 15.42
C SER A 326 -4.05 -7.41 14.69
N LEU A 327 -4.96 -7.74 13.78
CA LEU A 327 -5.78 -6.75 13.06
C LEU A 327 -6.57 -5.87 14.04
N ARG A 328 -7.22 -6.48 15.05
CA ARG A 328 -7.96 -5.71 16.07
C ARG A 328 -7.03 -4.81 16.89
N TYR A 329 -5.85 -5.29 17.28
CA TYR A 329 -4.85 -4.49 18.00
C TYR A 329 -4.47 -3.25 17.18
N TRP A 330 -4.13 -3.42 15.90
CA TRP A 330 -3.76 -2.30 15.05
C TRP A 330 -4.94 -1.34 14.80
N ALA A 331 -6.16 -1.84 14.64
CA ALA A 331 -7.34 -1.00 14.41
C ALA A 331 -7.82 -0.27 15.69
N THR A 332 -7.74 -0.91 16.88
CA THR A 332 -8.32 -0.34 18.11
C THR A 332 -7.30 0.36 19.00
N GLU A 333 -6.13 -0.26 19.18
CA GLU A 333 -5.09 0.28 20.06
C GLU A 333 -4.16 1.25 19.33
N MET A 334 -3.78 0.91 18.10
CA MET A 334 -2.88 1.71 17.25
C MET A 334 -3.65 2.68 16.35
N ARG A 335 -4.97 2.51 16.25
CA ARG A 335 -5.95 3.33 15.51
C ARG A 335 -5.66 3.52 14.03
N VAL A 336 -5.15 2.48 13.36
CA VAL A 336 -5.02 2.52 11.89
C VAL A 336 -6.40 2.36 11.22
N ASP A 337 -6.56 2.95 10.03
CA ASP A 337 -7.84 3.04 9.33
C ASP A 337 -8.05 1.92 8.33
N GLY A 338 -7.00 1.19 7.96
CA GLY A 338 -7.10 0.12 6.98
C GLY A 338 -5.85 -0.74 6.88
N PHE A 339 -5.99 -1.78 6.04
CA PHE A 339 -4.96 -2.77 5.80
C PHE A 339 -4.89 -3.11 4.31
N ARG A 340 -3.68 -3.18 3.78
CA ARG A 340 -3.38 -3.81 2.50
C ARG A 340 -2.74 -5.17 2.81
N PHE A 341 -3.34 -6.24 2.34
CA PHE A 341 -2.88 -7.60 2.60
C PHE A 341 -1.98 -8.08 1.47
N ASP A 342 -0.72 -8.29 1.81
CA ASP A 342 0.28 -8.89 0.93
C ASP A 342 -0.13 -10.30 0.53
N LEU A 343 -0.01 -10.65 -0.76
CA LEU A 343 -0.37 -11.96 -1.32
C LEU A 343 -1.68 -12.51 -0.73
N ALA A 344 -2.74 -11.69 -0.73
CA ALA A 344 -3.99 -11.98 -0.03
C ALA A 344 -4.68 -13.28 -0.52
N ALA A 345 -4.41 -13.72 -1.74
CA ALA A 345 -4.90 -15.00 -2.25
C ALA A 345 -4.41 -16.20 -1.43
N THR A 346 -3.19 -16.14 -0.86
CA THR A 346 -2.65 -17.19 0.00
C THR A 346 -3.48 -17.42 1.25
N LEU A 347 -4.04 -16.35 1.84
CA LEU A 347 -4.88 -16.41 3.05
C LEU A 347 -6.26 -17.04 2.78
N ALA A 348 -6.64 -17.15 1.51
CA ALA A 348 -7.90 -17.70 1.06
C ALA A 348 -7.79 -19.15 0.56
N ARG A 349 -6.63 -19.80 0.70
CA ARG A 349 -6.42 -21.18 0.25
C ARG A 349 -6.87 -22.16 1.32
N GLU A 350 -8.04 -22.78 1.12
CA GLU A 350 -8.57 -23.81 2.04
C GLU A 350 -7.80 -25.13 1.91
N PHE A 351 -7.78 -25.75 0.74
CA PHE A 351 -6.98 -26.95 0.48
C PHE A 351 -5.78 -26.59 -0.41
N TYR A 352 -6.00 -26.44 -1.70
CA TYR A 352 -4.99 -26.05 -2.68
C TYR A 352 -5.44 -24.86 -3.50
N ASP A 353 -6.76 -24.71 -3.70
CA ASP A 353 -7.37 -23.66 -4.48
C ASP A 353 -7.77 -22.48 -3.61
N VAL A 354 -7.82 -21.29 -4.22
CA VAL A 354 -8.34 -20.08 -3.58
C VAL A 354 -9.86 -20.19 -3.47
N ASP A 355 -10.40 -20.06 -2.26
CA ASP A 355 -11.84 -20.12 -1.99
C ASP A 355 -12.36 -18.76 -1.50
N ARG A 356 -13.33 -18.21 -2.20
CA ARG A 356 -14.02 -16.95 -1.83
C ARG A 356 -14.81 -17.06 -0.51
N LEU A 357 -15.11 -18.27 -0.06
CA LEU A 357 -15.78 -18.59 1.20
C LEU A 357 -14.81 -19.13 2.24
N ALA A 358 -13.51 -18.89 2.08
CA ALA A 358 -12.52 -19.27 3.06
C ALA A 358 -12.82 -18.67 4.44
N ALA A 359 -12.55 -19.44 5.50
CA ALA A 359 -12.81 -19.03 6.87
C ALA A 359 -12.21 -17.66 7.23
N PHE A 360 -11.05 -17.32 6.65
CA PHE A 360 -10.42 -16.02 6.80
C PHE A 360 -11.35 -14.88 6.37
N PHE A 361 -11.95 -14.97 5.18
CA PHE A 361 -12.83 -13.93 4.70
C PHE A 361 -14.11 -13.82 5.54
N ASP A 362 -14.70 -14.96 5.94
CA ASP A 362 -15.91 -14.97 6.77
C ASP A 362 -15.67 -14.30 8.12
N VAL A 363 -14.54 -14.60 8.77
CA VAL A 363 -14.20 -14.02 10.07
C VAL A 363 -13.91 -12.52 9.94
N VAL A 364 -13.18 -12.09 8.91
CA VAL A 364 -12.91 -10.66 8.65
C VAL A 364 -14.20 -9.90 8.36
N GLN A 365 -15.10 -10.46 7.52
CA GLN A 365 -16.33 -9.78 7.12
C GLN A 365 -17.35 -9.64 8.26
N GLN A 366 -17.40 -10.60 9.17
CA GLN A 366 -18.32 -10.54 10.30
C GLN A 366 -17.79 -9.77 11.52
N ASP A 367 -16.49 -9.51 11.57
CA ASP A 367 -15.88 -8.78 12.69
C ASP A 367 -16.40 -7.32 12.73
N PRO A 368 -17.00 -6.85 13.84
CA PRO A 368 -17.62 -5.53 13.90
C PRO A 368 -16.61 -4.36 13.83
N VAL A 369 -15.34 -4.61 14.05
CA VAL A 369 -14.27 -3.61 13.96
C VAL A 369 -13.61 -3.68 12.58
N ILE A 370 -13.07 -4.84 12.22
CA ILE A 370 -12.25 -5.00 11.02
C ILE A 370 -13.07 -4.79 9.74
N SER A 371 -14.33 -5.24 9.72
CA SER A 371 -15.21 -5.01 8.56
C SER A 371 -15.51 -3.54 8.27
N GLN A 372 -15.22 -2.63 9.21
CA GLN A 372 -15.40 -1.18 9.04
C GLN A 372 -14.09 -0.47 8.61
N SER A 373 -12.97 -1.17 8.60
CA SER A 373 -11.68 -0.67 8.13
C SER A 373 -11.61 -0.72 6.60
N LYS A 374 -10.68 0.02 6.00
CA LYS A 374 -10.35 -0.16 4.59
C LYS A 374 -9.63 -1.50 4.42
N LEU A 375 -10.19 -2.39 3.60
CA LEU A 375 -9.63 -3.72 3.31
C LEU A 375 -9.20 -3.74 1.85
N ILE A 376 -7.88 -3.79 1.63
CA ILE A 376 -7.26 -3.79 0.30
C ILE A 376 -6.53 -5.11 0.13
N ALA A 377 -6.84 -5.83 -0.94
CA ALA A 377 -6.13 -7.06 -1.28
C ALA A 377 -5.07 -6.80 -2.35
N GLU A 378 -3.89 -7.38 -2.18
CA GLU A 378 -3.08 -7.78 -3.30
C GLU A 378 -3.65 -9.09 -3.83
N PRO A 379 -4.38 -9.07 -4.97
CA PRO A 379 -5.24 -10.18 -5.34
C PRO A 379 -4.52 -11.27 -6.15
N TRP A 380 -3.33 -11.65 -5.72
CA TRP A 380 -2.56 -12.75 -6.30
C TRP A 380 -1.64 -13.43 -5.29
N ASP A 381 -1.09 -14.57 -5.69
CA ASP A 381 0.03 -15.27 -5.08
C ASP A 381 0.83 -16.04 -6.16
N VAL A 382 1.92 -16.72 -5.80
CA VAL A 382 2.77 -17.43 -6.76
C VAL A 382 2.30 -18.86 -7.05
N GLY A 383 1.25 -19.34 -6.38
CA GLY A 383 0.71 -20.68 -6.57
C GLY A 383 -0.18 -20.80 -7.83
N PRO A 384 -0.48 -22.03 -8.26
CA PRO A 384 -1.42 -22.25 -9.36
C PRO A 384 -2.78 -21.60 -9.09
N GLY A 385 -3.33 -20.90 -10.11
CA GLY A 385 -4.60 -20.20 -9.97
C GLY A 385 -4.56 -19.00 -9.03
N GLY A 386 -3.36 -18.49 -8.67
CA GLY A 386 -3.19 -17.43 -7.68
C GLY A 386 -3.66 -16.04 -8.13
N TYR A 387 -3.78 -15.75 -9.43
CA TYR A 387 -4.22 -14.44 -9.91
C TYR A 387 -5.75 -14.30 -9.82
N GLN A 388 -6.24 -13.51 -8.87
CA GLN A 388 -7.63 -13.43 -8.45
C GLN A 388 -8.27 -12.04 -8.58
N VAL A 389 -7.74 -11.17 -9.45
CA VAL A 389 -8.30 -9.83 -9.67
C VAL A 389 -9.78 -9.93 -10.11
N GLY A 390 -10.67 -9.25 -9.37
CA GLY A 390 -12.12 -9.29 -9.57
C GLY A 390 -12.82 -10.42 -8.82
N GLN A 391 -12.12 -11.22 -7.99
CA GLN A 391 -12.69 -12.40 -7.33
C GLN A 391 -12.85 -12.27 -5.81
N PHE A 392 -12.37 -11.21 -5.18
CA PHE A 392 -12.48 -11.00 -3.73
C PHE A 392 -13.93 -10.67 -3.30
N PRO A 393 -14.29 -10.92 -2.02
CA PRO A 393 -15.63 -10.65 -1.52
C PRO A 393 -16.00 -9.16 -1.55
N PRO A 394 -17.32 -8.80 -1.46
CA PRO A 394 -17.80 -7.43 -1.69
C PRO A 394 -17.24 -6.32 -0.81
N LEU A 395 -16.77 -6.62 0.42
CA LEU A 395 -16.16 -5.61 1.30
C LEU A 395 -14.72 -5.25 0.92
N TRP A 396 -14.08 -6.06 0.09
CA TRP A 396 -12.69 -5.90 -0.30
C TRP A 396 -12.55 -4.98 -1.51
N THR A 397 -11.53 -4.15 -1.47
CA THR A 397 -10.96 -3.48 -2.64
C THR A 397 -9.70 -4.22 -3.06
N GLU A 398 -9.29 -4.05 -4.29
CA GLU A 398 -8.20 -4.81 -4.87
C GLU A 398 -7.20 -3.90 -5.59
N TRP A 399 -5.91 -4.14 -5.42
CA TRP A 399 -4.92 -3.61 -6.34
C TRP A 399 -5.20 -4.12 -7.75
N ASN A 400 -5.54 -3.21 -8.66
CA ASN A 400 -5.96 -3.59 -10.01
C ASN A 400 -4.75 -3.67 -10.96
N GLY A 401 -4.11 -4.84 -11.02
CA GLY A 401 -3.00 -5.11 -11.93
C GLY A 401 -3.38 -4.96 -13.40
N LYS A 402 -4.65 -5.26 -13.78
CA LYS A 402 -5.12 -5.04 -15.15
C LYS A 402 -5.19 -3.55 -15.50
N TYR A 403 -5.56 -2.70 -14.56
CA TYR A 403 -5.52 -1.25 -14.75
C TYR A 403 -4.09 -0.78 -15.03
N ARG A 404 -3.15 -1.15 -14.16
CA ARG A 404 -1.73 -0.83 -14.30
C ARG A 404 -1.20 -1.20 -15.68
N ASP A 405 -1.38 -2.46 -16.05
CA ASP A 405 -0.83 -3.02 -17.28
C ASP A 405 -1.44 -2.37 -18.52
N THR A 406 -2.77 -2.19 -18.52
CA THR A 406 -3.48 -1.58 -19.66
C THR A 406 -3.12 -0.12 -19.86
N VAL A 407 -3.00 0.67 -18.78
CA VAL A 407 -2.64 2.09 -18.90
C VAL A 407 -1.20 2.26 -19.39
N ARG A 408 -0.28 1.42 -18.91
CA ARG A 408 1.10 1.39 -19.41
C ARG A 408 1.15 1.02 -20.90
N ASP A 409 0.45 -0.04 -21.33
CA ASP A 409 0.38 -0.49 -22.71
C ASP A 409 -0.22 0.58 -23.62
N PHE A 410 -1.29 1.23 -23.21
CA PHE A 410 -1.92 2.31 -23.96
C PHE A 410 -0.94 3.45 -24.25
N TRP A 411 -0.28 3.98 -23.20
CA TRP A 411 0.60 5.14 -23.34
C TRP A 411 1.94 4.82 -24.04
N ARG A 412 2.43 3.58 -24.01
CA ARG A 412 3.56 3.18 -24.84
C ARG A 412 3.15 2.90 -26.31
N GLY A 413 1.83 2.86 -26.59
CA GLY A 413 1.27 2.76 -27.93
C GLY A 413 1.14 1.32 -28.44
N GLU A 414 0.92 0.36 -27.55
CA GLU A 414 0.60 -1.01 -27.95
C GLU A 414 -0.70 -1.06 -28.76
N PRO A 415 -0.75 -1.90 -29.81
CA PRO A 415 -1.96 -2.05 -30.60
C PRO A 415 -3.08 -2.75 -29.82
N SER A 416 -4.33 -2.55 -30.23
CA SER A 416 -5.52 -3.23 -29.70
C SER A 416 -5.80 -3.03 -28.20
N THR A 417 -5.31 -1.94 -27.59
CA THR A 417 -5.50 -1.64 -26.17
C THR A 417 -6.72 -0.78 -25.88
N LEU A 418 -7.34 -0.18 -26.88
CA LEU A 418 -8.33 0.90 -26.72
C LEU A 418 -9.59 0.46 -25.93
N GLY A 419 -10.16 -0.69 -26.23
CA GLY A 419 -11.35 -1.21 -25.55
C GLY A 419 -11.07 -1.55 -24.09
N GLU A 420 -9.93 -2.18 -23.82
CA GLU A 420 -9.51 -2.48 -22.44
C GLU A 420 -9.22 -1.18 -21.67
N PHE A 421 -8.53 -0.22 -22.27
CA PHE A 421 -8.27 1.09 -21.69
C PHE A 421 -9.56 1.82 -21.29
N ALA A 422 -10.56 1.82 -22.19
CA ALA A 422 -11.86 2.43 -21.88
C ALA A 422 -12.54 1.77 -20.67
N SER A 423 -12.47 0.43 -20.57
CA SER A 423 -13.00 -0.32 -19.44
C SER A 423 -12.26 0.01 -18.15
N ARG A 424 -10.94 0.13 -18.18
CA ARG A 424 -10.10 0.40 -17.00
C ARG A 424 -10.34 1.81 -16.45
N ILE A 425 -10.33 2.85 -17.29
CA ILE A 425 -10.52 4.23 -16.83
C ILE A 425 -11.95 4.53 -16.34
N THR A 426 -12.92 3.69 -16.69
CA THR A 426 -14.31 3.82 -16.22
C THR A 426 -14.64 2.96 -14.99
N GLY A 427 -13.61 2.41 -14.31
CA GLY A 427 -13.74 1.72 -13.04
C GLY A 427 -13.83 0.21 -13.12
N SER A 428 -13.50 -0.40 -14.27
CA SER A 428 -13.42 -1.86 -14.45
C SER A 428 -14.74 -2.59 -14.08
N ALA A 429 -15.85 -2.15 -14.67
CA ALA A 429 -17.19 -2.71 -14.40
C ALA A 429 -17.26 -4.21 -14.69
N ASP A 430 -16.52 -4.69 -15.68
CA ASP A 430 -16.37 -6.11 -16.06
C ASP A 430 -15.77 -6.96 -14.91
N LEU A 431 -14.96 -6.37 -14.04
CA LEU A 431 -14.34 -7.06 -12.91
C LEU A 431 -15.20 -7.02 -11.64
N TYR A 432 -15.95 -5.93 -11.39
CA TYR A 432 -16.51 -5.65 -10.07
C TYR A 432 -18.02 -5.49 -10.03
N GLN A 433 -18.68 -5.16 -11.15
CA GLN A 433 -20.11 -4.84 -11.13
C GLN A 433 -20.99 -6.07 -10.92
N HIS A 434 -20.56 -7.24 -11.36
CA HIS A 434 -21.34 -8.47 -11.36
C HIS A 434 -21.65 -9.01 -9.96
N ASP A 435 -20.80 -8.70 -8.97
CA ASP A 435 -20.96 -9.11 -7.56
C ASP A 435 -21.44 -7.96 -6.65
N GLY A 436 -21.90 -6.85 -7.25
CA GLY A 436 -22.46 -5.71 -6.54
C GLY A 436 -21.45 -4.72 -5.98
N ARG A 437 -20.15 -4.90 -6.26
CA ARG A 437 -19.12 -3.92 -5.92
C ARG A 437 -19.27 -2.64 -6.77
N ARG A 438 -18.54 -1.60 -6.39
CA ARG A 438 -18.58 -0.26 -6.99
C ARG A 438 -17.25 0.07 -7.66
N PRO A 439 -17.16 1.17 -8.43
CA PRO A 439 -15.89 1.59 -9.03
C PRO A 439 -14.72 1.67 -8.04
N ALA A 440 -15.01 2.06 -6.80
CA ALA A 440 -14.03 2.15 -5.71
C ALA A 440 -13.46 0.78 -5.26
N ALA A 441 -14.00 -0.36 -5.74
CA ALA A 441 -13.35 -1.66 -5.55
C ALA A 441 -11.99 -1.76 -6.25
N SER A 442 -11.78 -0.94 -7.27
CA SER A 442 -10.51 -0.83 -7.98
C SER A 442 -9.60 0.18 -7.29
N ILE A 443 -8.51 -0.30 -6.65
CA ILE A 443 -7.37 0.55 -6.34
C ILE A 443 -6.53 0.63 -7.62
N ASN A 444 -6.57 1.79 -8.24
CA ASN A 444 -5.84 2.07 -9.48
C ASN A 444 -4.43 2.52 -9.15
N PHE A 445 -3.44 1.97 -9.81
CA PHE A 445 -2.06 2.41 -9.70
C PHE A 445 -1.33 2.27 -11.03
N ILE A 446 -0.31 3.09 -11.25
CA ILE A 446 0.61 2.98 -12.37
C ILE A 446 1.88 2.25 -11.92
N THR A 447 2.31 2.54 -10.70
CA THR A 447 3.53 2.09 -10.05
C THR A 447 3.23 1.76 -8.59
N ALA A 448 4.01 0.86 -8.03
CA ALA A 448 4.01 0.50 -6.62
C ALA A 448 5.46 0.29 -6.16
N HIS A 449 5.67 -0.10 -4.91
CA HIS A 449 7.00 -0.37 -4.37
C HIS A 449 7.79 -1.39 -5.21
N ASP A 450 7.09 -2.39 -5.77
CA ASP A 450 7.62 -3.39 -6.69
C ASP A 450 7.50 -2.91 -8.15
N GLY A 451 8.55 -3.04 -8.92
CA GLY A 451 8.61 -2.57 -10.30
C GLY A 451 9.30 -1.21 -10.47
N PHE A 452 9.14 -0.63 -11.65
CA PHE A 452 9.68 0.69 -11.97
C PHE A 452 8.86 1.82 -11.35
N THR A 453 9.55 2.91 -10.97
CA THR A 453 8.92 4.22 -10.69
C THR A 453 8.32 4.81 -11.97
N VAL A 454 7.45 5.84 -11.86
CA VAL A 454 6.92 6.54 -13.04
C VAL A 454 8.06 7.13 -13.89
N ASN A 455 9.15 7.61 -13.27
CA ASN A 455 10.31 8.08 -14.00
C ASN A 455 11.02 6.95 -14.76
N ASP A 456 11.18 5.80 -14.13
CA ASP A 456 11.89 4.67 -14.74
C ASP A 456 11.05 4.00 -15.84
N LEU A 457 9.72 3.98 -15.73
CA LEU A 457 8.80 3.53 -16.78
C LEU A 457 8.99 4.27 -18.12
N VAL A 458 9.40 5.53 -18.07
CA VAL A 458 9.61 6.33 -19.28
C VAL A 458 11.07 6.50 -19.65
N SER A 459 11.98 5.84 -18.91
CA SER A 459 13.43 5.99 -19.06
C SER A 459 14.17 4.69 -19.31
N TYR A 460 13.57 3.53 -18.98
CA TYR A 460 14.20 2.22 -19.12
C TYR A 460 13.27 1.22 -19.80
N ASN A 461 13.81 0.42 -20.71
CA ASN A 461 13.14 -0.77 -21.25
C ASN A 461 13.56 -2.02 -20.47
N GLU A 462 14.85 -2.09 -20.10
CA GLU A 462 15.44 -3.22 -19.42
C GLU A 462 15.56 -2.97 -17.91
N LYS A 463 15.52 -4.02 -17.11
CA LYS A 463 15.79 -3.94 -15.67
C LYS A 463 17.28 -3.87 -15.39
N HIS A 464 17.67 -3.14 -14.34
CA HIS A 464 19.04 -2.96 -13.87
C HIS A 464 19.16 -3.27 -12.39
N ASN A 465 19.04 -4.57 -12.03
CA ASN A 465 19.02 -5.07 -10.66
C ASN A 465 20.40 -5.56 -10.16
N GLU A 466 21.49 -5.24 -10.84
CA GLU A 466 22.83 -5.72 -10.52
C GLU A 466 23.24 -5.41 -9.08
N ALA A 467 22.77 -4.28 -8.54
CA ALA A 467 23.02 -3.88 -7.15
C ALA A 467 22.46 -4.88 -6.11
N ASN A 468 21.47 -5.71 -6.48
CA ASN A 468 20.88 -6.71 -5.60
C ASN A 468 21.77 -7.95 -5.43
N GLY A 469 22.82 -8.10 -6.26
CA GLY A 469 23.75 -9.22 -6.17
C GLY A 469 23.16 -10.56 -6.61
N GLU A 470 22.15 -10.54 -7.51
CA GLU A 470 21.44 -11.72 -8.02
C GLU A 470 21.61 -11.91 -9.54
N ASP A 471 22.69 -11.34 -10.09
CA ASP A 471 23.05 -11.39 -11.52
C ASP A 471 21.92 -10.87 -12.43
N ASN A 472 21.15 -9.88 -11.96
CA ASN A 472 20.01 -9.28 -12.67
C ASN A 472 18.91 -10.30 -13.06
N ARG A 473 18.76 -11.39 -12.29
CA ARG A 473 17.76 -12.45 -12.53
C ARG A 473 16.46 -12.23 -11.78
N ASP A 474 16.49 -11.42 -10.73
CA ASP A 474 15.36 -11.04 -9.89
C ASP A 474 14.50 -9.96 -10.54
N GLY A 475 13.28 -9.79 -10.04
CA GLY A 475 12.30 -8.84 -10.56
C GLY A 475 11.68 -9.25 -11.91
N ALA A 476 10.73 -8.46 -12.38
CA ALA A 476 10.00 -8.73 -13.63
C ALA A 476 10.85 -8.44 -14.88
N ASP A 477 10.76 -9.31 -15.90
CA ASP A 477 11.44 -9.08 -17.18
C ASP A 477 10.67 -8.12 -18.08
N ASP A 478 9.33 -8.11 -18.05
CA ASP A 478 8.48 -7.18 -18.81
C ASP A 478 7.85 -6.15 -17.89
N ASN A 479 8.37 -4.94 -17.91
CA ASN A 479 7.88 -3.81 -17.12
C ASN A 479 6.77 -3.01 -17.81
N ARG A 480 6.43 -3.35 -19.04
CA ARG A 480 5.52 -2.57 -19.91
C ARG A 480 5.93 -1.09 -19.97
N SER A 481 7.23 -0.86 -19.99
CA SER A 481 7.88 0.45 -20.01
C SER A 481 8.25 0.87 -21.45
N TRP A 482 8.63 2.13 -21.60
CA TRP A 482 9.16 2.67 -22.84
C TRP A 482 10.16 3.76 -22.55
N ASN A 483 11.42 3.57 -22.88
CA ASN A 483 12.53 4.48 -22.61
C ASN A 483 12.50 5.80 -23.42
N CYS A 484 11.46 6.01 -24.24
CA CYS A 484 11.30 7.17 -25.13
C CYS A 484 12.46 7.37 -26.13
N GLY A 485 13.18 6.29 -26.46
CA GLY A 485 14.22 6.27 -27.48
C GLY A 485 15.66 6.17 -26.99
N VAL A 486 15.91 6.33 -25.67
CA VAL A 486 17.24 6.18 -25.07
C VAL A 486 17.14 5.46 -23.73
N GLU A 487 17.94 4.44 -23.52
CA GLU A 487 18.00 3.72 -22.25
C GLU A 487 18.71 4.55 -21.18
N GLY A 488 18.05 4.75 -20.04
CA GLY A 488 18.60 5.50 -18.91
C GLY A 488 18.63 7.04 -19.10
N PRO A 489 19.46 7.74 -18.33
CA PRO A 489 19.58 9.20 -18.36
C PRO A 489 20.00 9.72 -19.74
N THR A 490 19.51 10.90 -20.12
CA THR A 490 19.85 11.55 -21.39
C THR A 490 19.85 13.06 -21.24
N ASP A 491 20.66 13.73 -22.05
CA ASP A 491 20.69 15.20 -22.18
C ASP A 491 19.92 15.71 -23.40
N ASP A 492 19.36 14.82 -24.22
CA ASP A 492 18.54 15.21 -25.36
C ASP A 492 17.27 15.93 -24.88
N PRO A 493 17.07 17.20 -25.22
CA PRO A 493 15.94 17.98 -24.75
C PRO A 493 14.60 17.48 -25.30
N ALA A 494 14.58 16.87 -26.49
CA ALA A 494 13.36 16.36 -27.09
C ALA A 494 12.89 15.07 -26.35
N ILE A 495 13.83 14.23 -25.97
CA ILE A 495 13.54 13.01 -25.18
C ILE A 495 13.13 13.40 -23.75
N LYS A 496 13.81 14.37 -23.12
CA LYS A 496 13.42 14.89 -21.80
C LYS A 496 11.98 15.41 -21.79
N GLU A 497 11.62 16.23 -22.80
CA GLU A 497 10.24 16.76 -22.91
C GLU A 497 9.22 15.63 -23.15
N LEU A 498 9.54 14.65 -24.00
CA LEU A 498 8.66 13.50 -24.23
C LEU A 498 8.45 12.67 -22.95
N ARG A 499 9.52 12.40 -22.19
CA ARG A 499 9.45 11.73 -20.90
C ARG A 499 8.62 12.53 -19.89
N PHE A 500 8.77 13.85 -19.86
CA PHE A 500 8.01 14.71 -18.98
C PHE A 500 6.52 14.67 -19.33
N ARG A 501 6.17 14.72 -20.61
CA ARG A 501 4.81 14.56 -21.12
C ARG A 501 4.21 13.20 -20.76
N GLN A 502 4.96 12.12 -20.92
CA GLN A 502 4.49 10.78 -20.58
C GLN A 502 4.23 10.62 -19.08
N ARG A 503 5.04 11.21 -18.20
CA ARG A 503 4.75 11.24 -16.74
C ARG A 503 3.44 11.98 -16.46
N ARG A 504 3.22 13.16 -17.09
CA ARG A 504 1.95 13.89 -16.99
C ARG A 504 0.77 13.07 -17.48
N ASN A 505 0.92 12.31 -18.57
CA ASN A 505 -0.11 11.41 -19.10
C ASN A 505 -0.50 10.34 -18.11
N LEU A 506 0.48 9.63 -17.56
CA LEU A 506 0.28 8.53 -16.60
C LEU A 506 -0.41 9.03 -15.32
N ILE A 507 0.09 10.12 -14.74
CA ILE A 507 -0.46 10.73 -13.51
C ILE A 507 -1.88 11.26 -13.76
N SER A 508 -2.12 11.97 -14.88
CA SER A 508 -3.46 12.48 -15.20
C SER A 508 -4.45 11.35 -15.44
N THR A 509 -4.06 10.30 -16.15
CA THR A 509 -4.92 9.14 -16.38
C THR A 509 -5.29 8.48 -15.05
N LEU A 510 -4.31 8.29 -14.15
CA LEU A 510 -4.55 7.73 -12.82
C LEU A 510 -5.57 8.57 -12.02
N LEU A 511 -5.32 9.87 -11.92
CA LEU A 511 -6.15 10.77 -11.10
C LEU A 511 -7.52 11.06 -11.70
N LEU A 512 -7.70 10.97 -13.02
CA LEU A 512 -8.98 11.24 -13.68
C LEU A 512 -9.82 9.97 -13.95
N SER A 513 -9.29 8.78 -13.67
CA SER A 513 -10.02 7.52 -13.78
C SER A 513 -11.01 7.30 -12.63
N GLN A 514 -12.07 6.55 -12.90
CA GLN A 514 -12.95 6.02 -11.84
C GLN A 514 -12.23 4.95 -11.02
N GLY A 515 -12.47 4.92 -9.71
CA GLY A 515 -11.77 4.06 -8.77
C GLY A 515 -11.00 4.89 -7.74
N VAL A 516 -10.15 4.24 -6.96
CA VAL A 516 -9.31 4.87 -5.92
C VAL A 516 -7.89 4.99 -6.48
N PRO A 517 -7.36 6.20 -6.72
CA PRO A 517 -6.00 6.34 -7.19
C PRO A 517 -5.00 6.12 -6.05
N MET A 518 -3.91 5.39 -6.35
CA MET A 518 -2.75 5.22 -5.49
C MET A 518 -1.50 5.74 -6.22
N LEU A 519 -0.81 6.68 -5.59
CA LEU A 519 0.47 7.25 -6.03
C LEU A 519 1.62 6.56 -5.27
N LEU A 520 2.67 6.16 -5.96
CA LEU A 520 3.91 5.72 -5.32
C LEU A 520 4.70 6.94 -4.83
N GLY A 521 5.16 6.89 -3.59
CA GLY A 521 5.90 7.97 -2.94
C GLY A 521 7.14 8.41 -3.70
N GLY A 522 7.18 9.70 -4.05
CA GLY A 522 8.25 10.33 -4.80
C GLY A 522 8.09 10.34 -6.32
N ASP A 523 7.06 9.70 -6.88
CA ASP A 523 6.80 9.75 -8.33
C ASP A 523 6.54 11.18 -8.81
N GLU A 524 5.86 11.98 -8.02
CA GLU A 524 5.64 13.41 -8.27
C GLU A 524 6.92 14.24 -8.24
N LEU A 525 7.97 13.73 -7.62
CA LEU A 525 9.31 14.32 -7.57
C LEU A 525 10.26 13.72 -8.63
N GLY A 526 9.74 12.88 -9.54
CA GLY A 526 10.55 12.19 -10.54
C GLY A 526 11.55 11.21 -9.94
N ARG A 527 11.20 10.55 -8.83
CA ARG A 527 12.02 9.52 -8.18
C ARG A 527 12.45 8.45 -9.18
N THR A 528 13.72 8.04 -9.10
CA THR A 528 14.28 6.96 -9.92
C THR A 528 14.96 5.94 -9.02
N GLN A 529 14.89 4.69 -9.42
CA GLN A 529 15.66 3.57 -8.86
C GLN A 529 16.82 3.17 -9.81
N GLY A 530 17.11 4.03 -10.82
CA GLY A 530 18.15 3.76 -11.80
C GLY A 530 17.88 2.54 -12.68
N GLY A 531 16.58 2.22 -12.88
CA GLY A 531 16.15 1.02 -13.61
C GLY A 531 16.13 -0.26 -12.75
N ASN A 532 16.37 -0.17 -11.44
CA ASN A 532 16.14 -1.31 -10.55
C ASN A 532 14.64 -1.46 -10.30
N ASN A 533 14.06 -2.59 -10.71
CA ASN A 533 12.64 -2.86 -10.56
C ASN A 533 12.31 -3.80 -9.38
N ASN A 534 13.29 -4.11 -8.53
CA ASN A 534 13.15 -5.00 -7.39
C ASN A 534 14.03 -4.56 -6.21
N ALA A 535 13.88 -3.32 -5.78
CA ALA A 535 14.77 -2.66 -4.81
C ALA A 535 14.55 -3.13 -3.35
N TYR A 536 14.09 -4.38 -3.14
CA TYR A 536 13.70 -4.92 -1.84
C TYR A 536 14.83 -4.92 -0.79
N CYS A 537 16.08 -4.99 -1.24
CA CYS A 537 17.28 -5.04 -0.41
C CYS A 537 18.13 -3.77 -0.50
N GLN A 538 17.63 -2.68 -1.08
CA GLN A 538 18.36 -1.44 -1.31
C GLN A 538 18.00 -0.37 -0.27
N ASP A 539 18.56 -0.48 0.93
CA ASP A 539 18.44 0.53 1.99
C ASP A 539 19.47 1.66 1.78
N ASN A 540 19.35 2.35 0.65
CA ASN A 540 20.25 3.40 0.19
C ASN A 540 19.55 4.36 -0.79
N GLU A 541 20.33 5.22 -1.46
CA GLU A 541 19.87 6.23 -2.42
C GLU A 541 19.13 5.68 -3.64
N ILE A 542 19.21 4.39 -3.93
CA ILE A 542 18.38 3.77 -4.98
C ILE A 542 16.92 3.83 -4.59
N SER A 543 16.61 3.60 -3.31
CA SER A 543 15.23 3.51 -2.81
C SER A 543 14.72 4.78 -2.14
N TRP A 544 15.60 5.55 -1.46
CA TRP A 544 15.17 6.72 -0.70
C TRP A 544 14.69 7.84 -1.62
N VAL A 545 13.65 8.56 -1.19
CA VAL A 545 13.15 9.72 -1.93
C VAL A 545 14.20 10.83 -1.92
N ASP A 546 14.59 11.26 -3.11
CA ASP A 546 15.52 12.35 -3.31
C ASP A 546 14.79 13.68 -3.41
N TRP A 547 14.70 14.38 -2.30
CA TRP A 547 14.00 15.67 -2.21
C TRP A 547 14.71 16.82 -2.93
N GLU A 548 16.01 16.68 -3.24
CA GLU A 548 16.75 17.67 -4.05
C GLU A 548 16.24 17.70 -5.49
N ARG A 549 15.66 16.60 -5.98
CA ARG A 549 15.00 16.55 -7.29
C ARG A 549 13.78 17.46 -7.39
N ALA A 550 13.23 17.93 -6.27
CA ALA A 550 12.16 18.94 -6.29
C ALA A 550 12.55 20.23 -7.01
N GLU A 551 13.84 20.56 -7.12
CA GLU A 551 14.32 21.68 -7.95
C GLU A 551 14.11 21.42 -9.44
N GLU A 552 14.32 20.19 -9.92
CA GLU A 552 14.13 19.77 -11.31
C GLU A 552 12.67 19.40 -11.61
N PHE A 553 12.00 18.73 -10.70
CA PHE A 553 10.65 18.17 -10.88
C PHE A 553 9.54 18.90 -10.12
N GLY A 554 9.80 20.08 -9.58
CA GLY A 554 8.78 20.86 -8.87
C GLY A 554 7.55 21.19 -9.72
N GLU A 555 7.73 21.31 -11.04
CA GLU A 555 6.62 21.48 -11.99
C GLU A 555 5.73 20.22 -12.05
N LEU A 556 6.31 19.02 -11.99
CA LEU A 556 5.55 17.76 -11.96
C LEU A 556 4.76 17.62 -10.66
N ALA A 557 5.37 17.96 -9.51
CA ALA A 557 4.69 17.96 -8.23
C ALA A 557 3.52 18.96 -8.19
N ALA A 558 3.72 20.18 -8.72
CA ALA A 558 2.67 21.16 -8.84
C ALA A 558 1.54 20.72 -9.80
N PHE A 559 1.90 20.09 -10.92
CA PHE A 559 0.96 19.51 -11.86
C PHE A 559 0.14 18.39 -11.19
N THR A 560 0.79 17.46 -10.47
CA THR A 560 0.13 16.37 -9.74
C THR A 560 -0.87 16.92 -8.72
N ALA A 561 -0.46 17.91 -7.93
CA ALA A 561 -1.32 18.58 -6.96
C ALA A 561 -2.54 19.23 -7.63
N ALA A 562 -2.35 19.91 -8.77
CA ALA A 562 -3.42 20.55 -9.51
C ALA A 562 -4.43 19.55 -10.08
N VAL A 563 -3.97 18.43 -10.64
CA VAL A 563 -4.87 17.38 -11.15
C VAL A 563 -5.61 16.66 -10.02
N SER A 564 -4.96 16.43 -8.87
CA SER A 564 -5.60 15.87 -7.69
C SER A 564 -6.71 16.78 -7.14
N GLU A 565 -6.45 18.09 -7.06
CA GLU A 565 -7.46 19.08 -6.65
C GLU A 565 -8.60 19.17 -7.66
N PHE A 566 -8.30 19.10 -8.96
CA PHE A 566 -9.30 19.05 -10.00
C PHE A 566 -10.22 17.83 -9.84
N ARG A 567 -9.65 16.63 -9.60
CA ARG A 567 -10.45 15.45 -9.24
C ARG A 567 -11.32 15.68 -8.01
N ARG A 568 -10.76 16.29 -6.97
CA ARG A 568 -11.47 16.57 -5.71
C ARG A 568 -12.65 17.53 -5.93
N ALA A 569 -12.48 18.54 -6.77
CA ALA A 569 -13.52 19.53 -7.10
C ALA A 569 -14.65 18.94 -7.96
N HIS A 570 -14.37 17.90 -8.76
CA HIS A 570 -15.29 17.38 -9.76
C HIS A 570 -15.75 15.93 -9.46
N PRO A 571 -16.96 15.76 -8.87
CA PRO A 571 -17.55 14.46 -8.56
C PRO A 571 -17.68 13.50 -9.74
N VAL A 572 -17.75 13.99 -10.96
CA VAL A 572 -17.85 13.16 -12.17
C VAL A 572 -16.65 12.24 -12.35
N PHE A 573 -15.47 12.56 -11.78
CA PHE A 573 -14.26 11.71 -11.80
C PHE A 573 -14.18 10.74 -10.61
N ARG A 574 -15.09 10.82 -9.64
CA ARG A 574 -15.09 9.99 -8.42
C ARG A 574 -16.49 9.52 -8.05
N ARG A 575 -17.19 8.97 -9.05
CA ARG A 575 -18.57 8.47 -8.91
C ARG A 575 -18.61 7.29 -7.96
N ARG A 576 -19.75 7.17 -7.24
CA ARG A 576 -20.04 6.00 -6.40
C ARG A 576 -20.59 4.82 -7.19
N ARG A 577 -21.07 5.04 -8.42
CA ARG A 577 -21.70 4.02 -9.28
C ARG A 577 -21.05 4.01 -10.66
N PHE A 578 -21.00 2.84 -11.27
CA PHE A 578 -20.58 2.70 -12.65
C PHE A 578 -21.43 3.51 -13.60
N PHE A 579 -20.85 3.89 -14.72
CA PHE A 579 -21.62 4.48 -15.82
C PHE A 579 -22.64 3.48 -16.34
N ALA A 580 -23.84 3.96 -16.67
CA ALA A 580 -24.93 3.15 -17.13
C ALA A 580 -25.12 3.22 -18.66
N GLY A 581 -24.47 4.16 -19.34
CA GLY A 581 -24.62 4.41 -20.77
C GLY A 581 -26.02 4.93 -21.17
N ARG A 582 -26.74 5.51 -20.22
CA ARG A 582 -28.13 6.01 -20.41
C ARG A 582 -28.30 7.36 -19.73
N PRO A 583 -29.33 8.15 -20.13
CA PRO A 583 -29.64 9.39 -19.45
C PRO A 583 -30.01 9.18 -17.98
N ALA A 584 -29.63 10.14 -17.11
CA ALA A 584 -30.12 10.18 -15.73
C ALA A 584 -31.63 10.46 -15.70
N PRO A 585 -32.37 9.94 -14.70
CA PRO A 585 -33.80 10.18 -14.56
C PRO A 585 -34.16 11.66 -14.43
N GLU A 586 -33.35 12.44 -13.77
CA GLU A 586 -33.50 13.85 -13.45
C GLU A 586 -32.29 14.64 -13.95
N GLY A 587 -32.16 14.79 -15.25
CA GLY A 587 -31.02 15.53 -15.83
C GLY A 587 -31.30 15.97 -17.25
N ASP A 588 -30.26 16.39 -17.93
CA ASP A 588 -30.33 16.54 -19.37
C ASP A 588 -30.58 15.16 -20.02
N LYS A 589 -31.06 15.14 -21.24
CA LYS A 589 -31.39 13.89 -21.96
C LYS A 589 -30.15 13.15 -22.47
N LEU A 590 -28.96 13.62 -22.12
CA LEU A 590 -27.71 13.01 -22.54
C LEU A 590 -27.38 11.80 -21.68
N ARG A 591 -26.74 10.82 -22.29
CA ARG A 591 -26.18 9.68 -21.58
C ARG A 591 -25.10 10.14 -20.61
N ASP A 592 -24.91 9.43 -19.51
CA ASP A 592 -23.90 9.74 -18.49
C ASP A 592 -22.46 9.57 -19.00
N ILE A 593 -22.25 8.76 -20.03
CA ILE A 593 -20.98 8.61 -20.76
C ILE A 593 -21.22 8.37 -22.25
N VAL A 594 -20.39 8.96 -23.09
CA VAL A 594 -20.40 8.74 -24.56
C VAL A 594 -18.98 8.76 -25.08
N TRP A 595 -18.67 7.82 -25.97
CA TRP A 595 -17.37 7.69 -26.63
C TRP A 595 -17.44 8.17 -28.04
N PHE A 596 -16.39 8.89 -28.50
CA PHE A 596 -16.27 9.42 -29.84
C PHE A 596 -14.94 9.04 -30.46
N ASN A 597 -14.96 8.76 -31.76
CA ASN A 597 -13.75 8.65 -32.56
C ASN A 597 -13.17 10.05 -32.87
N ALA A 598 -11.97 10.10 -33.46
CA ALA A 598 -11.34 11.39 -33.81
C ALA A 598 -12.16 12.28 -34.76
N GLY A 599 -13.09 11.70 -35.54
CA GLY A 599 -14.01 12.43 -36.39
C GLY A 599 -15.19 13.08 -35.68
N GLY A 600 -15.31 12.93 -34.35
CA GLY A 600 -16.40 13.49 -33.54
C GLY A 600 -17.73 12.73 -33.66
N THR A 601 -17.70 11.53 -34.22
CA THR A 601 -18.84 10.60 -34.29
C THR A 601 -18.80 9.61 -33.13
N GLU A 602 -19.96 9.21 -32.62
CA GLU A 602 -20.02 8.18 -31.57
C GLU A 602 -19.38 6.90 -32.08
N MET A 603 -18.59 6.25 -31.20
CA MET A 603 -17.91 4.99 -31.48
C MET A 603 -18.91 3.88 -31.82
N ALA A 604 -18.67 3.18 -32.90
CA ALA A 604 -19.35 1.95 -33.32
C ALA A 604 -18.45 0.73 -33.04
N ASP A 605 -19.00 -0.47 -33.07
CA ASP A 605 -18.27 -1.72 -32.79
C ASP A 605 -16.97 -1.82 -33.56
N GLN A 606 -17.00 -1.45 -34.86
CA GLN A 606 -15.80 -1.46 -35.73
C GLN A 606 -14.69 -0.48 -35.28
N ASP A 607 -15.03 0.61 -34.56
CA ASP A 607 -14.06 1.57 -34.07
C ASP A 607 -13.29 0.99 -32.89
N TRP A 608 -13.96 0.15 -32.08
CA TRP A 608 -13.34 -0.56 -30.95
C TRP A 608 -12.39 -1.68 -31.38
N ASP A 609 -12.73 -2.35 -32.49
CA ASP A 609 -11.95 -3.45 -33.07
C ASP A 609 -10.77 -2.99 -33.94
N ALA A 610 -10.62 -1.68 -34.15
CA ALA A 610 -9.56 -1.12 -34.97
C ALA A 610 -8.18 -1.40 -34.35
N GLN A 611 -7.41 -2.31 -34.95
CA GLN A 611 -6.06 -2.70 -34.52
C GLN A 611 -5.08 -1.51 -34.40
N VAL A 612 -5.40 -0.38 -35.03
CA VAL A 612 -4.53 0.80 -35.16
C VAL A 612 -5.10 2.00 -34.34
N GLY A 613 -6.28 1.86 -33.75
CA GLY A 613 -6.91 2.94 -32.95
C GLY A 613 -6.13 3.25 -31.68
N ARG A 614 -5.44 4.40 -31.67
CA ARG A 614 -4.65 4.89 -30.51
C ARG A 614 -5.18 6.21 -29.98
N CYS A 615 -6.32 6.67 -30.46
CA CYS A 615 -6.94 7.91 -30.00
C CYS A 615 -8.44 7.72 -29.79
N VAL A 616 -8.99 8.39 -28.79
CA VAL A 616 -10.40 8.35 -28.44
C VAL A 616 -10.78 9.62 -27.67
N MET A 617 -12.03 10.06 -27.80
CA MET A 617 -12.61 11.05 -26.93
C MET A 617 -13.71 10.43 -26.09
N VAL A 618 -13.82 10.85 -24.81
CA VAL A 618 -14.92 10.45 -23.93
C VAL A 618 -15.58 11.69 -23.33
N PHE A 619 -16.91 11.73 -23.50
CA PHE A 619 -17.76 12.72 -22.83
C PHE A 619 -18.27 12.14 -21.52
N LEU A 620 -18.06 12.89 -20.44
CA LEU A 620 -18.56 12.61 -19.11
C LEU A 620 -19.61 13.66 -18.74
N ASN A 621 -20.84 13.21 -18.52
CA ASN A 621 -21.95 14.10 -18.21
C ASN A 621 -22.03 14.37 -16.71
N GLY A 622 -21.71 15.59 -16.28
CA GLY A 622 -21.80 16.04 -14.90
C GLY A 622 -23.26 16.09 -14.36
N HIS A 623 -24.24 16.26 -15.25
CA HIS A 623 -25.66 16.18 -14.91
C HIS A 623 -26.18 14.74 -14.87
N GLY A 624 -25.37 13.77 -15.30
CA GLY A 624 -25.67 12.34 -15.33
C GLY A 624 -25.21 11.57 -14.07
N ILE A 625 -24.86 12.24 -12.98
CA ILE A 625 -24.43 11.59 -11.73
C ILE A 625 -25.68 11.14 -10.96
N PRO A 626 -25.83 9.81 -10.70
CA PRO A 626 -27.04 9.31 -10.05
C PRO A 626 -26.97 9.33 -8.51
N ASP A 627 -25.95 9.97 -7.95
CA ASP A 627 -25.69 10.00 -6.52
C ASP A 627 -26.36 11.19 -5.85
N LEU A 628 -26.68 11.04 -4.58
CA LEU A 628 -27.15 12.12 -3.71
C LEU A 628 -26.02 12.50 -2.75
N ASP A 629 -25.97 13.76 -2.38
CA ASP A 629 -25.08 14.26 -1.33
C ASP A 629 -25.54 13.81 0.08
N SER A 630 -24.85 14.24 1.12
CA SER A 630 -25.19 13.92 2.52
C SER A 630 -26.51 14.55 3.00
N ARG A 631 -27.12 15.48 2.24
CA ARG A 631 -28.41 16.13 2.53
C ARG A 631 -29.54 15.54 1.68
N GLY A 632 -29.23 14.58 0.78
CA GLY A 632 -30.19 13.99 -0.13
C GLY A 632 -30.43 14.82 -1.40
N GLU A 633 -29.62 15.85 -1.68
CA GLU A 633 -29.69 16.64 -2.89
C GLU A 633 -28.92 15.93 -4.04
N PRO A 634 -29.41 16.06 -5.30
CA PRO A 634 -28.68 15.53 -6.44
C PRO A 634 -27.27 16.12 -6.56
N VAL A 635 -26.27 15.25 -6.78
CA VAL A 635 -24.91 15.67 -7.09
C VAL A 635 -24.87 16.09 -8.55
N ILE A 636 -24.57 17.35 -8.81
CA ILE A 636 -24.42 17.93 -10.16
C ILE A 636 -23.00 18.46 -10.31
N ASP A 637 -22.45 18.27 -11.48
CA ASP A 637 -21.10 18.74 -11.83
C ASP A 637 -21.08 19.33 -13.25
N SER A 638 -19.97 19.95 -13.61
CA SER A 638 -19.67 20.28 -15.01
C SER A 638 -19.53 19.02 -15.86
N SER A 639 -19.81 19.15 -17.16
CA SER A 639 -19.57 18.08 -18.12
C SER A 639 -18.18 18.26 -18.77
N PHE A 640 -17.51 17.15 -19.05
CA PHE A 640 -16.15 17.13 -19.57
C PHE A 640 -16.04 16.32 -20.85
N LEU A 641 -15.09 16.68 -21.68
CA LEU A 641 -14.63 15.91 -22.84
C LEU A 641 -13.13 15.67 -22.67
N LEU A 642 -12.73 14.42 -22.58
CA LEU A 642 -11.33 14.01 -22.50
C LEU A 642 -10.89 13.43 -23.84
N GLY A 643 -9.83 13.97 -24.44
CA GLY A 643 -9.24 13.49 -25.68
C GLY A 643 -7.89 12.83 -25.41
N PHE A 644 -7.81 11.53 -25.60
CA PHE A 644 -6.59 10.72 -25.45
C PHE A 644 -5.96 10.49 -26.82
N ASN A 645 -4.70 10.83 -26.98
CA ASN A 645 -3.91 10.53 -28.17
C ASN A 645 -2.62 9.79 -27.78
N ALA A 646 -2.64 8.47 -27.85
CA ALA A 646 -1.48 7.63 -27.61
C ALA A 646 -0.69 7.34 -28.92
N ASP A 647 -1.02 7.96 -30.05
CA ASP A 647 -0.19 7.92 -31.26
C ASP A 647 1.06 8.82 -31.09
N SER A 648 2.10 8.55 -31.88
CA SER A 648 3.29 9.38 -31.96
C SER A 648 3.04 10.71 -32.67
N GLU A 649 2.05 10.74 -33.57
CA GLU A 649 1.73 11.90 -34.38
C GLU A 649 0.59 12.72 -33.78
N ASP A 650 0.56 14.02 -34.13
CA ASP A 650 -0.54 14.88 -33.76
C ASP A 650 -1.83 14.44 -34.46
N VAL A 651 -2.94 14.40 -33.74
CA VAL A 651 -4.26 14.03 -34.27
C VAL A 651 -5.20 15.22 -34.27
N SER A 652 -5.92 15.40 -35.37
CA SER A 652 -7.01 16.36 -35.47
C SER A 652 -8.31 15.73 -34.94
N MET A 653 -8.75 16.12 -33.76
CA MET A 653 -10.00 15.65 -33.16
C MET A 653 -11.11 16.67 -33.43
N VAL A 654 -12.22 16.22 -34.02
CA VAL A 654 -13.43 17.03 -34.24
C VAL A 654 -14.28 16.94 -32.96
N LEU A 655 -14.57 18.06 -32.33
CA LEU A 655 -15.41 18.07 -31.14
C LEU A 655 -16.85 17.63 -31.48
N PRO A 656 -17.56 16.97 -30.53
CA PRO A 656 -18.93 16.49 -30.76
C PRO A 656 -19.89 17.65 -31.06
N GLY A 657 -21.08 17.29 -31.54
CA GLY A 657 -22.09 18.26 -31.92
C GLY A 657 -22.69 19.04 -30.76
N HIS A 658 -23.39 20.15 -31.11
CA HIS A 658 -23.99 21.10 -30.16
C HIS A 658 -24.85 20.50 -29.05
N ALA A 659 -25.41 19.28 -29.25
CA ALA A 659 -26.18 18.60 -28.20
C ALA A 659 -25.35 18.32 -26.94
N TYR A 660 -24.04 18.16 -27.06
CA TYR A 660 -23.14 17.87 -25.96
C TYR A 660 -22.57 19.13 -25.30
N GLY A 661 -22.51 20.25 -26.01
CA GLY A 661 -22.04 21.54 -25.57
C GLY A 661 -21.79 22.48 -26.74
N GLU A 662 -22.09 23.74 -26.59
CA GLU A 662 -21.84 24.77 -27.63
C GLU A 662 -20.37 25.21 -27.67
N ARG A 663 -19.75 25.29 -26.50
CA ARG A 663 -18.37 25.76 -26.27
C ARG A 663 -17.65 24.93 -25.25
N TRP A 664 -16.36 24.78 -25.45
CA TRP A 664 -15.49 23.93 -24.63
C TRP A 664 -14.22 24.70 -24.25
N ALA A 665 -13.92 24.84 -22.97
CA ALA A 665 -12.69 25.43 -22.48
C ALA A 665 -11.66 24.34 -22.21
N VAL A 666 -10.46 24.45 -22.78
CA VAL A 666 -9.34 23.56 -22.42
C VAL A 666 -8.92 23.87 -20.99
N VAL A 667 -9.00 22.88 -20.10
CA VAL A 667 -8.66 23.01 -18.68
C VAL A 667 -7.42 22.20 -18.29
N LEU A 668 -7.03 21.22 -19.10
CA LEU A 668 -5.80 20.45 -18.91
C LEU A 668 -5.25 20.04 -20.28
N ASP A 669 -3.93 20.21 -20.46
CA ASP A 669 -3.20 19.72 -21.64
C ASP A 669 -1.83 19.20 -21.20
N THR A 670 -1.62 17.87 -21.29
CA THR A 670 -0.37 17.24 -20.87
C THR A 670 0.81 17.55 -21.79
N ALA A 671 0.55 17.99 -23.03
CA ALA A 671 1.60 18.41 -23.97
C ALA A 671 2.26 19.71 -23.54
N THR A 672 1.48 20.65 -23.01
CA THR A 672 1.97 21.96 -22.57
C THR A 672 2.20 22.03 -21.05
N GLY A 673 1.64 21.08 -20.29
CA GLY A 673 1.59 21.16 -18.82
C GLY A 673 0.52 22.14 -18.30
N GLU A 674 -0.38 22.61 -19.18
CA GLU A 674 -1.49 23.48 -18.79
C GLU A 674 -2.43 22.76 -17.82
N VAL A 675 -2.73 23.39 -16.70
CA VAL A 675 -3.64 22.92 -15.65
C VAL A 675 -4.56 24.05 -15.19
N PRO A 676 -5.72 23.77 -14.57
CA PRO A 676 -6.65 24.80 -14.10
C PRO A 676 -5.97 25.78 -13.15
N ALA A 677 -5.99 27.08 -13.49
CA ALA A 677 -5.25 28.13 -12.77
C ALA A 677 -5.86 28.52 -11.41
N ALA A 678 -7.04 28.01 -11.03
CA ALA A 678 -7.56 28.22 -9.66
C ALA A 678 -6.59 27.71 -8.58
N LEU A 679 -5.61 26.90 -8.96
CA LEU A 679 -4.62 26.26 -8.08
C LEU A 679 -3.20 26.83 -8.21
N GLY A 680 -2.89 27.51 -9.30
CA GLY A 680 -1.59 28.19 -9.48
C GLY A 680 -1.38 29.39 -8.54
N ALA A 681 -2.43 29.90 -7.89
CA ALA A 681 -2.32 31.03 -6.95
C ALA A 681 -1.84 30.63 -5.54
N LEU A 682 -1.75 29.33 -5.22
CA LEU A 682 -1.20 28.81 -3.96
C LEU A 682 0.28 28.41 -4.07
N GLY A 683 0.88 28.46 -5.25
CA GLY A 683 2.23 28.01 -5.53
C GLY A 683 3.14 29.04 -6.17
N GLY A 684 3.26 30.23 -5.59
CA GLY A 684 4.44 31.05 -5.80
C GLY A 684 5.64 30.36 -5.16
N VAL A 685 6.35 29.51 -5.89
CA VAL A 685 7.66 28.99 -5.47
C VAL A 685 8.64 30.14 -5.52
N THR A 686 8.75 30.88 -4.43
CA THR A 686 9.94 31.63 -4.09
C THR A 686 10.53 30.97 -2.84
N ALA A 687 11.76 30.50 -3.00
CA ALA A 687 12.77 30.11 -2.01
C ALA A 687 12.27 29.90 -0.56
N ILE A 688 12.56 28.74 -0.03
CA ILE A 688 12.42 28.33 1.38
C ILE A 688 12.96 29.44 2.31
N GLY A 689 12.06 30.21 2.91
CA GLY A 689 12.35 31.13 4.02
C GLY A 689 11.57 30.69 5.26
N PRO A 690 12.02 31.01 6.49
CA PRO A 690 11.50 30.45 7.71
C PRO A 690 10.06 30.86 8.02
N LEU A 691 9.26 29.86 8.40
CA LEU A 691 7.85 29.95 8.78
C LEU A 691 7.64 30.76 10.07
N SER A 692 6.79 31.78 10.02
CA SER A 692 6.07 32.27 11.18
C SER A 692 4.60 32.52 10.82
N SER A 693 3.72 31.78 11.52
CA SER A 693 2.30 32.05 11.80
C SER A 693 1.40 32.55 10.66
N MET A 694 0.55 31.63 10.14
CA MET A 694 -0.83 31.93 9.75
C MET A 694 -1.63 30.63 9.57
N THR A 695 -2.59 30.40 10.46
CA THR A 695 -3.70 29.45 10.31
C THR A 695 -4.79 30.11 9.47
N PRO A 696 -5.23 29.55 8.33
CA PRO A 696 -6.49 29.93 7.72
C PRO A 696 -7.65 29.13 8.34
N PRO A 697 -8.84 29.69 8.50
CA PRO A 697 -10.00 28.99 9.03
C PRO A 697 -10.57 28.02 8.01
N LEU A 698 -10.90 26.80 8.48
CA LEU A 698 -11.71 25.83 7.76
C LEU A 698 -13.11 26.41 7.49
N GLY A 699 -13.31 26.93 6.27
CA GLY A 699 -14.63 27.26 5.75
C GLY A 699 -15.16 26.10 4.92
N ALA A 700 -16.34 25.60 5.29
CA ALA A 700 -17.09 24.64 4.48
C ALA A 700 -17.30 25.20 3.07
N VAL A 701 -16.76 24.53 2.06
CA VAL A 701 -17.04 24.81 0.66
C VAL A 701 -18.45 24.29 0.36
N THR A 702 -19.40 25.19 0.25
CA THR A 702 -20.74 24.88 -0.28
C THR A 702 -20.61 24.53 -1.76
N ALA A 703 -21.09 23.35 -2.15
CA ALA A 703 -21.31 22.98 -3.53
C ALA A 703 -22.21 24.06 -4.17
N GLY A 704 -21.72 24.71 -5.23
CA GLY A 704 -22.52 25.67 -5.96
C GLY A 704 -21.85 27.00 -6.34
N SER A 705 -20.51 27.09 -6.39
CA SER A 705 -19.87 28.22 -7.09
C SER A 705 -19.50 27.80 -8.50
N SER A 706 -20.17 28.37 -9.49
CA SER A 706 -19.68 28.41 -10.87
C SER A 706 -18.24 28.93 -10.83
N PHE A 707 -17.27 28.04 -11.15
CA PHE A 707 -15.92 28.54 -11.43
C PHE A 707 -16.01 29.43 -12.66
N ASP A 708 -15.80 30.74 -12.49
CA ASP A 708 -15.68 31.65 -13.60
C ASP A 708 -14.55 31.16 -14.50
N LEU A 709 -14.88 30.91 -15.78
CA LEU A 709 -13.91 30.56 -16.80
C LEU A 709 -12.85 31.66 -16.82
N MET A 710 -11.60 31.26 -16.70
CA MET A 710 -10.47 32.16 -16.63
C MET A 710 -10.39 33.10 -17.84
N GLU A 711 -10.10 34.37 -17.61
CA GLU A 711 -9.58 35.25 -18.65
C GLU A 711 -8.34 34.62 -19.28
N GLY A 712 -8.45 34.16 -20.53
CA GLY A 712 -7.35 33.58 -21.30
C GLY A 712 -7.43 32.06 -21.57
N ALA A 713 -8.43 31.34 -21.06
CA ALA A 713 -8.60 29.92 -21.41
C ALA A 713 -8.87 29.74 -22.91
N ARG A 714 -8.21 28.72 -23.52
CA ARG A 714 -8.43 28.35 -24.92
C ARG A 714 -9.82 27.76 -25.07
N VAL A 715 -10.74 28.50 -25.71
CA VAL A 715 -12.12 28.05 -25.96
C VAL A 715 -12.24 27.53 -27.40
N VAL A 716 -12.93 26.42 -27.56
CA VAL A 716 -13.15 25.73 -28.82
C VAL A 716 -14.66 25.52 -29.00
N GLU A 717 -15.19 25.86 -30.18
CA GLU A 717 -16.62 25.68 -30.50
C GLU A 717 -16.96 24.23 -30.82
N ALA A 718 -18.23 23.84 -30.63
CA ALA A 718 -18.74 22.56 -31.06
C ALA A 718 -18.44 22.30 -32.55
N LYS A 719 -18.14 21.08 -32.93
CA LYS A 719 -17.75 20.65 -34.31
C LYS A 719 -16.47 21.29 -34.84
N ALA A 720 -15.80 22.14 -34.09
CA ALA A 720 -14.48 22.64 -34.48
C ALA A 720 -13.42 21.51 -34.34
N THR A 721 -12.35 21.67 -35.08
CA THR A 721 -11.21 20.73 -35.00
C THR A 721 -10.22 21.22 -33.96
N LEU A 722 -9.90 20.35 -33.00
CA LEU A 722 -8.85 20.53 -32.02
C LEU A 722 -7.64 19.68 -32.41
N LYS A 723 -6.48 20.29 -32.53
CA LYS A 723 -5.23 19.57 -32.73
C LYS A 723 -4.73 19.10 -31.34
N VAL A 724 -4.64 17.79 -31.16
CA VAL A 724 -4.13 17.13 -29.96
C VAL A 724 -2.76 16.54 -30.28
N ALA A 725 -1.75 16.96 -29.54
CA ALA A 725 -0.36 16.54 -29.79
C ALA A 725 -0.19 15.01 -29.64
N GLY A 726 0.80 14.47 -30.34
CA GLY A 726 1.19 13.06 -30.16
C GLY A 726 1.57 12.78 -28.72
N ARG A 727 1.18 11.62 -28.23
CA ARG A 727 1.42 11.20 -26.83
C ARG A 727 0.90 12.25 -25.83
N SER A 728 -0.39 12.65 -25.94
CA SER A 728 -0.96 13.61 -24.98
C SER A 728 -2.44 13.37 -24.66
N LEU A 729 -2.84 13.89 -23.51
CA LEU A 729 -4.22 13.98 -23.03
C LEU A 729 -4.62 15.45 -22.98
N VAL A 730 -5.82 15.77 -23.48
CA VAL A 730 -6.46 17.05 -23.28
C VAL A 730 -7.81 16.89 -22.59
N VAL A 731 -8.10 17.75 -21.63
CA VAL A 731 -9.40 17.79 -20.94
C VAL A 731 -10.06 19.13 -21.23
N LEU A 732 -11.30 19.05 -21.69
CA LEU A 732 -12.12 20.22 -21.97
C LEU A 732 -13.34 20.22 -21.05
N GLN A 733 -13.64 21.35 -20.47
CA GLN A 733 -14.84 21.58 -19.67
C GLN A 733 -15.90 22.29 -20.52
N ARG A 734 -17.14 21.81 -20.44
CA ARG A 734 -18.29 22.46 -21.09
C ARG A 734 -18.45 23.88 -20.53
N SER A 735 -18.48 24.86 -21.41
CA SER A 735 -18.69 26.26 -21.07
C SER A 735 -20.11 26.66 -21.48
N GLU A 736 -20.92 27.10 -20.52
CA GLU A 736 -22.20 27.70 -20.82
C GLU A 736 -21.98 29.10 -21.41
N PRO A 737 -22.81 29.58 -22.36
CA PRO A 737 -22.79 30.97 -22.75
C PRO A 737 -23.09 31.84 -21.53
N ASN A 738 -22.32 32.86 -21.27
CA ASN A 738 -22.67 33.88 -20.26
C ASN A 738 -24.07 34.41 -20.57
N GLU A 739 -25.04 34.19 -19.67
CA GLU A 739 -26.33 34.87 -19.72
C GLU A 739 -26.15 36.39 -19.50
#